data_1d4fa62d7209868fe1592d2181ac7bb9
#
_entry.id   1d4fa62d7209868fe1592d2181ac7bb9
#
_cell.length_a   1.000
_cell.length_b   1.000
_cell.length_c   1.000
_cell.angle_alpha   90.00
_cell.angle_beta   90.00
_cell.angle_gamma   90.00
#
_symmetry.space_group_name_H-M   'P 1'
#
loop_
_entity.id
_entity.type
_entity.pdbx_description
1 polymer ?
#
loop_
_entity_poly.entity_id
_entity_poly.type
_entity_poly.pdbx_seq_one_letter_code
_entity_poly.pdbx_strand_id
1 'polypeptide(L)'
;MDKHYSFLDIEPEMIKKWDSITDSPHSNAKPLYTILMPPPNVTGALHVGHALSSTLQDILIRFHRMRGASVCWLPGTDHAGISTQMMVERALGKEGLTRREMGREAFLRRVWDWKERTEACILDQMKRLGFSADWSRCVFTLDEIPSAHVVDAFLHLYEKGWIVRAERLVNWDPSLQTVLSDLEVVMVEEKGSLWTVAYDLEGGGTIHIATTRPETILGDGAIAVHPKDERYAALIGQNVRVPLVDRWVPIIADEEVDPNKGTGALKVTAAHDFLDFQMTQRYAKANPEKEPLFSLSIFDAYACLNETVPETFRGLDRYVARKAVLEALGPRVTHTEAITHMVPHSERSGATLEPRLTSQWFIDTTVMAKNALDAVKEGKTTFVPHEWNAYYFGWLKDPQPWCISRQLWWGHRIPAWFGPENSLFVARTAEEAHRQAKAQFGKEVELHQDEDVLDTWFSSGLWPLLTFKEGRYPTNVLVTGFDIIFFWVARMMMLSVEMTGEVPFHTVVIHPLVRDEKGKKMSKTKGNVIEPMSVAQTYGVDALRFSLALSALDAQYTRFGLKDVEHARNFMTKVWNVARFLQMHHVPLSDTLPNTMGVISRWFVHACHQQQRKLTEQLEGYAFHEAASGLYHFVWHLFCDWFVEFSKDALAHEAQKEEVRAVLGWSFSRILHLLHPFVPFITEKLWEEMATQDSSALWISPWPKICETQEEPSMQWIMNLMGEVRKLRAGFLLQASVPLSIFMYELSPEERVMLTEHRTRLMRMLSLEQIEGSMEAMPIGMRGAKIPLASSHGRSALLVIPIAHLVDQKVEKMRLDKLIRETEEEKTAIAHRLQNQDFLAKAPNEIVRELEERFQAKEHRLMQLRQALCALEDTMS
;
A
#
# COMPACT_ATOMS: atom_id res chain seq x y z
N MET A 1 -15.86 33.17 14.45
CA MET A 1 -14.75 32.15 14.44
C MET A 1 -13.81 32.33 15.63
N ASP A 2 -13.38 31.23 16.25
CA ASP A 2 -12.44 31.24 17.36
C ASP A 2 -11.04 31.69 16.94
N LYS A 3 -10.27 32.23 17.93
CA LYS A 3 -8.92 32.74 17.69
C LYS A 3 -7.95 31.62 17.26
N HIS A 4 -8.17 30.43 17.75
CA HIS A 4 -7.30 29.28 17.50
C HIS A 4 -8.08 28.17 16.81
N TYR A 5 -7.43 27.50 15.85
CA TYR A 5 -7.97 26.28 15.24
C TYR A 5 -7.97 25.15 16.28
N SER A 6 -9.14 24.61 16.61
CA SER A 6 -9.32 23.49 17.51
C SER A 6 -9.96 22.33 16.78
N PHE A 7 -9.17 21.41 16.28
CA PHE A 7 -9.69 20.18 15.67
C PHE A 7 -10.42 19.30 16.68
N LEU A 8 -10.02 19.36 17.96
CA LEU A 8 -10.65 18.58 19.04
C LEU A 8 -12.14 18.93 19.26
N ASP A 9 -12.52 20.16 18.96
CA ASP A 9 -13.91 20.60 19.05
C ASP A 9 -14.66 20.41 17.72
N ILE A 10 -14.00 20.69 16.59
CA ILE A 10 -14.59 20.67 15.26
C ILE A 10 -14.91 19.24 14.79
N GLU A 11 -13.97 18.29 14.94
CA GLU A 11 -14.13 16.96 14.40
C GLU A 11 -15.31 16.20 15.00
N PRO A 12 -15.51 16.15 16.33
CA PRO A 12 -16.68 15.52 16.93
C PRO A 12 -18.00 16.17 16.53
N GLU A 13 -18.03 17.52 16.38
CA GLU A 13 -19.21 18.24 15.91
C GLU A 13 -19.59 17.80 14.49
N MET A 14 -18.64 17.74 13.58
CA MET A 14 -18.89 17.35 12.19
C MET A 14 -19.32 15.90 12.07
N ILE A 15 -18.67 14.96 12.78
CA ILE A 15 -19.08 13.55 12.80
C ILE A 15 -20.54 13.41 13.22
N LYS A 16 -20.92 14.07 14.32
CA LYS A 16 -22.30 14.03 14.81
C LYS A 16 -23.32 14.55 13.78
N LYS A 17 -22.95 15.59 13.02
CA LYS A 17 -23.78 16.12 11.92
C LYS A 17 -23.88 15.12 10.77
N TRP A 18 -22.77 14.54 10.34
CA TRP A 18 -22.77 13.55 9.25
C TRP A 18 -23.52 12.27 9.61
N ASP A 19 -23.41 11.77 10.85
CA ASP A 19 -24.17 10.62 11.35
C ASP A 19 -25.70 10.85 11.33
N SER A 20 -26.14 12.10 11.42
CA SER A 20 -27.56 12.45 11.35
C SER A 20 -28.12 12.49 9.93
N ILE A 21 -27.25 12.44 8.91
CA ILE A 21 -27.62 12.47 7.50
C ILE A 21 -27.82 11.04 7.01
N THR A 22 -29.03 10.54 7.18
CA THR A 22 -29.42 9.16 6.83
C THR A 22 -29.63 8.91 5.34
N ASP A 23 -29.70 9.95 4.51
CA ASP A 23 -29.99 9.84 3.09
C ASP A 23 -28.83 10.35 2.24
N SER A 24 -28.03 9.42 1.72
CA SER A 24 -27.32 9.70 0.46
C SER A 24 -28.39 9.73 -0.64
N PRO A 25 -28.61 10.85 -1.34
CA PRO A 25 -29.62 10.92 -2.40
C PRO A 25 -29.19 10.02 -3.57
N HIS A 26 -29.62 8.76 -3.53
CA HIS A 26 -29.50 7.85 -4.66
C HIS A 26 -30.52 8.23 -5.72
N SER A 27 -30.23 9.26 -6.50
CA SER A 27 -30.99 9.56 -7.70
C SER A 27 -30.60 8.59 -8.81
N ASN A 28 -31.54 7.74 -9.26
CA ASN A 28 -31.34 6.84 -10.40
C ASN A 28 -31.05 7.58 -11.74
N ALA A 29 -31.11 8.91 -11.73
CA ALA A 29 -30.86 9.76 -12.90
C ALA A 29 -29.43 10.27 -13.04
N LYS A 30 -28.52 9.99 -12.10
CA LYS A 30 -27.13 10.46 -12.10
C LYS A 30 -26.16 9.35 -12.48
N PRO A 31 -25.03 9.64 -13.12
CA PRO A 31 -23.96 8.65 -13.31
C PRO A 31 -23.57 8.02 -11.98
N LEU A 32 -23.49 6.70 -11.94
CA LEU A 32 -23.11 5.97 -10.73
C LEU A 32 -21.58 5.87 -10.67
N TYR A 33 -21.01 6.14 -9.50
CA TYR A 33 -19.59 5.91 -9.21
C TYR A 33 -19.46 5.02 -7.98
N THR A 34 -18.82 3.88 -8.17
CA THR A 34 -18.71 2.84 -7.15
C THR A 34 -17.26 2.50 -6.84
N ILE A 35 -16.95 2.37 -5.57
CA ILE A 35 -15.64 1.87 -5.09
C ILE A 35 -15.87 0.61 -4.27
N LEU A 36 -15.07 -0.42 -4.53
CA LEU A 36 -15.02 -1.62 -3.70
C LEU A 36 -14.10 -1.35 -2.50
N MET A 37 -14.69 -1.27 -1.30
CA MET A 37 -13.90 -1.08 -0.08
C MET A 37 -13.23 -2.39 0.33
N PRO A 38 -11.90 -2.42 0.51
CA PRO A 38 -11.23 -3.56 1.14
C PRO A 38 -11.74 -3.77 2.57
N PRO A 39 -12.29 -4.94 2.90
CA PRO A 39 -12.85 -5.19 4.23
C PRO A 39 -11.73 -5.41 5.25
N PRO A 40 -11.58 -4.56 6.29
CA PRO A 40 -10.59 -4.81 7.32
C PRO A 40 -10.85 -6.13 8.07
N ASN A 41 -9.77 -6.84 8.38
CA ASN A 41 -9.81 -8.06 9.17
C ASN A 41 -10.19 -7.77 10.63
N VAL A 42 -11.11 -8.57 11.21
CA VAL A 42 -11.52 -8.44 12.62
C VAL A 42 -10.47 -8.94 13.62
N THR A 43 -9.21 -8.60 13.38
CA THR A 43 -8.04 -9.01 14.18
C THR A 43 -7.56 -7.96 15.18
N GLY A 44 -8.09 -6.74 15.11
CA GLY A 44 -7.76 -5.61 15.99
C GLY A 44 -7.98 -4.26 15.35
N ALA A 45 -7.54 -3.20 16.03
CA ALA A 45 -7.67 -1.81 15.56
C ALA A 45 -6.96 -1.57 14.21
N LEU A 46 -7.43 -0.54 13.51
CA LEU A 46 -6.84 -0.09 12.25
C LEU A 46 -5.37 0.35 12.45
N HIS A 47 -4.57 0.18 11.42
CA HIS A 47 -3.21 0.74 11.33
C HIS A 47 -3.14 1.78 10.20
N VAL A 48 -2.04 2.53 10.13
CA VAL A 48 -1.86 3.63 9.17
C VAL A 48 -2.02 3.20 7.70
N GLY A 49 -1.72 1.95 7.35
CA GLY A 49 -1.96 1.42 5.99
C GLY A 49 -3.44 1.35 5.63
N HIS A 50 -4.31 0.95 6.56
CA HIS A 50 -5.77 1.02 6.37
C HIS A 50 -6.22 2.47 6.20
N ALA A 51 -5.70 3.37 7.06
CA ALA A 51 -6.03 4.78 6.97
C ALA A 51 -5.62 5.39 5.62
N LEU A 52 -4.45 5.02 5.07
CA LEU A 52 -4.01 5.45 3.73
C LEU A 52 -5.00 4.97 2.66
N SER A 53 -5.20 3.66 2.56
CA SER A 53 -6.09 3.07 1.54
C SER A 53 -7.49 3.70 1.57
N SER A 54 -8.10 3.81 2.75
CA SER A 54 -9.46 4.37 2.88
C SER A 54 -9.50 5.89 2.67
N THR A 55 -8.43 6.63 3.02
CA THR A 55 -8.35 8.07 2.73
C THR A 55 -8.36 8.33 1.22
N LEU A 56 -7.59 7.57 0.44
CA LEU A 56 -7.54 7.72 -1.01
C LEU A 56 -8.91 7.42 -1.65
N GLN A 57 -9.59 6.39 -1.16
CA GLN A 57 -10.95 6.07 -1.59
C GLN A 57 -11.94 7.18 -1.25
N ASP A 58 -11.91 7.71 -0.02
CA ASP A 58 -12.82 8.76 0.41
C ASP A 58 -12.59 10.07 -0.37
N ILE A 59 -11.34 10.39 -0.73
CA ILE A 59 -11.02 11.51 -1.62
C ILE A 59 -11.77 11.37 -2.95
N LEU A 60 -11.73 10.20 -3.58
CA LEU A 60 -12.44 9.93 -4.84
C LEU A 60 -13.95 9.99 -4.65
N ILE A 61 -14.49 9.41 -3.59
CA ILE A 61 -15.92 9.42 -3.28
C ILE A 61 -16.44 10.86 -3.12
N ARG A 62 -15.73 11.71 -2.35
CA ARG A 62 -16.10 13.11 -2.16
C ARG A 62 -15.98 13.89 -3.46
N PHE A 63 -14.89 13.71 -4.19
CA PHE A 63 -14.67 14.35 -5.49
C PHE A 63 -15.78 14.03 -6.49
N HIS A 64 -16.11 12.74 -6.69
CA HIS A 64 -17.17 12.35 -7.64
C HIS A 64 -18.56 12.75 -7.17
N ARG A 65 -18.84 12.74 -5.85
CA ARG A 65 -20.10 13.27 -5.27
C ARG A 65 -20.26 14.75 -5.61
N MET A 66 -19.23 15.56 -5.39
CA MET A 66 -19.24 16.98 -5.75
C MET A 66 -19.38 17.21 -7.27
N ARG A 67 -18.88 16.29 -8.09
CA ARG A 67 -19.12 16.32 -9.56
C ARG A 67 -20.52 15.88 -9.97
N GLY A 68 -21.36 15.58 -9.02
CA GLY A 68 -22.77 15.25 -9.24
C GLY A 68 -23.04 13.77 -9.52
N ALA A 69 -22.08 12.89 -9.35
CA ALA A 69 -22.30 11.45 -9.42
C ALA A 69 -23.12 10.95 -8.21
N SER A 70 -23.94 9.92 -8.42
CA SER A 70 -24.44 9.08 -7.33
C SER A 70 -23.30 8.16 -6.92
N VAL A 71 -22.83 8.26 -5.68
CA VAL A 71 -21.69 7.47 -5.21
C VAL A 71 -22.16 6.27 -4.38
N CYS A 72 -21.44 5.16 -4.49
CA CYS A 72 -21.66 3.98 -3.67
C CYS A 72 -20.31 3.45 -3.13
N TRP A 73 -20.14 3.52 -1.83
CA TRP A 73 -18.98 3.03 -1.12
C TRP A 73 -19.44 2.24 0.11
N LEU A 74 -19.48 0.91 -0.05
CA LEU A 74 -20.03 0.01 0.96
C LEU A 74 -18.95 -0.43 1.93
N PRO A 75 -19.12 -0.18 3.23
CA PRO A 75 -18.21 -0.68 4.24
C PRO A 75 -18.45 -2.17 4.51
N GLY A 76 -17.44 -2.83 5.02
CA GLY A 76 -17.56 -4.20 5.50
C GLY A 76 -16.33 -4.65 6.24
N THR A 77 -16.39 -5.86 6.79
CA THR A 77 -15.31 -6.48 7.54
C THR A 77 -15.12 -7.93 7.12
N ASP A 78 -13.88 -8.40 7.22
CA ASP A 78 -13.51 -9.78 6.89
C ASP A 78 -13.33 -10.62 8.16
N HIS A 79 -13.86 -11.83 8.15
CA HIS A 79 -13.72 -12.79 9.25
C HIS A 79 -12.27 -13.25 9.47
N ALA A 80 -11.41 -13.19 8.45
CA ALA A 80 -9.96 -13.44 8.52
C ALA A 80 -9.60 -14.75 9.24
N GLY A 81 -10.16 -15.87 8.80
CA GLY A 81 -10.12 -17.20 9.39
C GLY A 81 -8.96 -17.52 10.32
N ILE A 82 -7.75 -17.79 9.76
CA ILE A 82 -6.55 -18.12 10.55
C ILE A 82 -6.21 -17.02 11.55
N SER A 83 -6.18 -15.77 11.08
CA SER A 83 -5.69 -14.66 11.90
C SER A 83 -6.59 -14.37 13.09
N THR A 84 -7.91 -14.34 12.89
CA THR A 84 -8.88 -14.10 13.97
C THR A 84 -8.90 -15.27 14.97
N GLN A 85 -8.92 -16.52 14.47
CA GLN A 85 -8.84 -17.70 15.34
C GLN A 85 -7.58 -17.65 16.20
N MET A 86 -6.41 -17.36 15.63
CA MET A 86 -5.14 -17.25 16.33
C MET A 86 -5.16 -16.15 17.41
N MET A 87 -5.82 -15.02 17.15
CA MET A 87 -5.95 -13.94 18.17
C MET A 87 -6.79 -14.39 19.36
N VAL A 88 -7.89 -15.11 19.13
CA VAL A 88 -8.73 -15.66 20.19
C VAL A 88 -8.01 -16.77 20.95
N GLU A 89 -7.30 -17.68 20.28
CA GLU A 89 -6.49 -18.73 20.92
C GLU A 89 -5.38 -18.12 21.80
N ARG A 90 -4.71 -17.05 21.35
CA ARG A 90 -3.74 -16.33 22.18
C ARG A 90 -4.39 -15.68 23.42
N ALA A 91 -5.61 -15.18 23.29
CA ALA A 91 -6.36 -14.65 24.44
C ALA A 91 -6.72 -15.76 25.43
N LEU A 92 -7.21 -16.91 24.96
CA LEU A 92 -7.48 -18.09 25.76
C LEU A 92 -6.23 -18.64 26.45
N GLY A 93 -5.10 -18.69 25.77
CA GLY A 93 -3.83 -19.13 26.36
C GLY A 93 -3.40 -18.30 27.57
N LYS A 94 -3.72 -16.99 27.59
CA LYS A 94 -3.51 -16.15 28.78
C LYS A 94 -4.44 -16.50 29.95
N GLU A 95 -5.60 -17.10 29.66
CA GLU A 95 -6.56 -17.62 30.62
C GLU A 95 -6.24 -19.08 31.06
N GLY A 96 -5.18 -19.68 30.46
CA GLY A 96 -4.80 -21.06 30.71
C GLY A 96 -5.70 -22.10 30.03
N LEU A 97 -6.47 -21.68 29.00
CA LEU A 97 -7.43 -22.52 28.28
C LEU A 97 -6.97 -22.80 26.84
N THR A 98 -7.41 -23.93 26.29
CA THR A 98 -7.24 -24.27 24.89
C THR A 98 -8.60 -24.43 24.19
N ARG A 99 -8.64 -24.25 22.85
CA ARG A 99 -9.88 -24.46 22.08
C ARG A 99 -10.42 -25.91 22.22
N ARG A 100 -9.53 -26.90 22.34
CA ARG A 100 -9.93 -28.30 22.42
C ARG A 100 -10.60 -28.63 23.74
N GLU A 101 -10.09 -28.12 24.87
CA GLU A 101 -10.73 -28.26 26.18
C GLU A 101 -12.09 -27.57 26.23
N MET A 102 -12.23 -26.43 25.54
CA MET A 102 -13.47 -25.68 25.47
C MET A 102 -14.53 -26.33 24.56
N GLY A 103 -14.13 -27.03 23.50
CA GLY A 103 -15.00 -27.54 22.44
C GLY A 103 -15.45 -26.51 21.42
N ARG A 104 -15.84 -27.00 20.22
CA ARG A 104 -16.08 -26.15 19.03
C ARG A 104 -17.12 -25.08 19.26
N GLU A 105 -18.30 -25.42 19.79
CA GLU A 105 -19.39 -24.45 19.98
C GLU A 105 -19.05 -23.34 20.97
N ALA A 106 -18.44 -23.68 22.10
CA ALA A 106 -18.05 -22.69 23.11
C ALA A 106 -16.93 -21.77 22.58
N PHE A 107 -15.98 -22.36 21.84
CA PHE A 107 -14.93 -21.59 21.18
C PHE A 107 -15.50 -20.63 20.15
N LEU A 108 -16.40 -21.06 19.27
CA LEU A 108 -17.03 -20.20 18.26
C LEU A 108 -17.82 -19.06 18.90
N ARG A 109 -18.53 -19.28 20.03
CA ARG A 109 -19.15 -18.16 20.77
C ARG A 109 -18.13 -17.12 21.19
N ARG A 110 -16.95 -17.53 21.67
CA ARG A 110 -15.86 -16.57 22.03
C ARG A 110 -15.31 -15.83 20.82
N VAL A 111 -15.27 -16.46 19.65
CA VAL A 111 -14.83 -15.80 18.41
C VAL A 111 -15.88 -14.80 17.94
N TRP A 112 -17.17 -15.10 18.04
CA TRP A 112 -18.25 -14.15 17.75
C TRP A 112 -18.22 -12.93 18.69
N ASP A 113 -18.06 -13.13 20.01
CA ASP A 113 -17.88 -12.05 20.98
C ASP A 113 -16.65 -11.18 20.66
N TRP A 114 -15.57 -11.80 20.21
CA TRP A 114 -14.37 -11.08 19.75
C TRP A 114 -14.67 -10.24 18.51
N LYS A 115 -15.33 -10.86 17.51
CA LYS A 115 -15.73 -10.19 16.26
C LYS A 115 -16.57 -8.96 16.53
N GLU A 116 -17.62 -9.06 17.31
CA GLU A 116 -18.54 -7.95 17.60
C GLU A 116 -17.79 -6.75 18.20
N ARG A 117 -16.95 -6.99 19.19
CA ARG A 117 -16.15 -5.93 19.81
C ARG A 117 -15.13 -5.31 18.87
N THR A 118 -14.46 -6.13 18.08
CA THR A 118 -13.41 -5.68 17.17
C THR A 118 -14.01 -4.93 15.99
N GLU A 119 -15.09 -5.43 15.41
CA GLU A 119 -15.81 -4.76 14.33
C GLU A 119 -16.35 -3.41 14.76
N ALA A 120 -17.01 -3.33 15.91
CA ALA A 120 -17.51 -2.06 16.47
C ALA A 120 -16.36 -1.04 16.62
N CYS A 121 -15.19 -1.47 17.10
CA CYS A 121 -14.00 -0.63 17.20
C CYS A 121 -13.52 -0.16 15.82
N ILE A 122 -13.44 -1.04 14.84
CA ILE A 122 -13.00 -0.74 13.45
C ILE A 122 -13.94 0.30 12.83
N LEU A 123 -15.25 0.07 12.90
CA LEU A 123 -16.26 0.95 12.30
C LEU A 123 -16.27 2.33 12.97
N ASP A 124 -16.13 2.39 14.31
CA ASP A 124 -15.97 3.66 15.05
C ASP A 124 -14.74 4.41 14.57
N GLN A 125 -13.60 3.74 14.46
CA GLN A 125 -12.36 4.35 13.97
C GLN A 125 -12.50 4.89 12.54
N MET A 126 -13.15 4.14 11.64
CA MET A 126 -13.39 4.57 10.25
C MET A 126 -14.28 5.82 10.21
N LYS A 127 -15.36 5.86 10.99
CA LYS A 127 -16.23 7.05 11.12
C LYS A 127 -15.47 8.25 11.65
N ARG A 128 -14.68 8.05 12.71
CA ARG A 128 -13.87 9.11 13.31
C ARG A 128 -12.77 9.63 12.39
N LEU A 129 -12.27 8.82 11.44
CA LEU A 129 -11.37 9.26 10.36
C LEU A 129 -12.10 10.01 9.25
N GLY A 130 -13.41 10.24 9.37
CA GLY A 130 -14.22 11.03 8.46
C GLY A 130 -14.55 10.36 7.15
N PHE A 131 -14.51 9.02 7.09
CA PHE A 131 -14.84 8.29 5.88
C PHE A 131 -16.35 8.35 5.60
N SER A 132 -16.72 8.73 4.38
CA SER A 132 -18.10 8.99 3.96
C SER A 132 -18.77 7.79 3.30
N ALA A 133 -18.59 6.59 3.91
CA ALA A 133 -19.18 5.35 3.46
C ALA A 133 -20.66 5.22 3.86
N ASP A 134 -21.38 4.30 3.23
CA ASP A 134 -22.76 3.98 3.57
C ASP A 134 -22.83 3.01 4.76
N TRP A 135 -22.75 3.56 5.96
CA TRP A 135 -22.71 2.82 7.23
C TRP A 135 -23.97 1.99 7.50
N SER A 136 -25.08 2.28 6.83
CA SER A 136 -26.35 1.54 7.00
C SER A 136 -26.31 0.16 6.33
N ARG A 137 -25.36 -0.07 5.43
CA ARG A 137 -25.21 -1.29 4.62
C ARG A 137 -23.87 -1.97 4.82
N CYS A 138 -23.39 -2.00 6.05
CA CYS A 138 -22.17 -2.74 6.38
C CYS A 138 -22.36 -4.24 6.18
N VAL A 139 -21.37 -4.91 5.57
CA VAL A 139 -21.40 -6.34 5.25
C VAL A 139 -20.26 -7.04 5.98
N PHE A 140 -20.54 -8.17 6.63
CA PHE A 140 -19.55 -9.07 7.19
C PHE A 140 -19.47 -10.36 6.36
N THR A 141 -18.28 -10.85 6.07
CA THR A 141 -18.09 -12.00 5.17
C THR A 141 -18.77 -13.28 5.63
N LEU A 142 -19.07 -13.46 6.94
CA LEU A 142 -19.82 -14.59 7.49
C LEU A 142 -21.31 -14.29 7.76
N ASP A 143 -21.84 -13.17 7.29
CA ASP A 143 -23.28 -12.92 7.31
C ASP A 143 -24.04 -13.97 6.46
N GLU A 144 -25.31 -14.15 6.72
CA GLU A 144 -26.14 -15.18 6.07
C GLU A 144 -26.13 -15.08 4.54
N ILE A 145 -26.34 -13.89 3.98
CA ILE A 145 -26.35 -13.68 2.52
C ILE A 145 -24.97 -13.94 1.89
N PRO A 146 -23.87 -13.35 2.38
CA PRO A 146 -22.52 -13.70 1.93
C PRO A 146 -22.22 -15.20 2.01
N SER A 147 -22.58 -15.84 3.11
CA SER A 147 -22.34 -17.29 3.31
C SER A 147 -23.08 -18.14 2.27
N ALA A 148 -24.31 -17.79 1.94
CA ALA A 148 -25.07 -18.47 0.91
C ALA A 148 -24.40 -18.36 -0.49
N HIS A 149 -23.92 -17.18 -0.86
CA HIS A 149 -23.18 -16.99 -2.11
C HIS A 149 -21.85 -17.75 -2.17
N VAL A 150 -21.14 -17.84 -1.03
CA VAL A 150 -19.92 -18.65 -0.92
C VAL A 150 -20.20 -20.12 -1.17
N VAL A 151 -21.30 -20.65 -0.60
CA VAL A 151 -21.75 -22.03 -0.86
C VAL A 151 -22.12 -22.22 -2.33
N ASP A 152 -22.87 -21.29 -2.93
CA ASP A 152 -23.25 -21.36 -4.35
C ASP A 152 -22.04 -21.36 -5.29
N ALA A 153 -21.03 -20.53 -4.99
CA ALA A 153 -19.78 -20.51 -5.76
C ALA A 153 -19.00 -21.83 -5.62
N PHE A 154 -18.96 -22.41 -4.42
CA PHE A 154 -18.33 -23.71 -4.20
C PHE A 154 -19.02 -24.82 -5.02
N LEU A 155 -20.36 -24.90 -4.97
CA LEU A 155 -21.15 -25.86 -5.72
C LEU A 155 -20.96 -25.71 -7.23
N HIS A 156 -21.03 -24.49 -7.75
CA HIS A 156 -20.80 -24.19 -9.16
C HIS A 156 -19.43 -24.70 -9.66
N LEU A 157 -18.37 -24.40 -8.91
CA LEU A 157 -17.02 -24.84 -9.28
C LEU A 157 -16.83 -26.35 -9.11
N TYR A 158 -17.51 -26.96 -8.13
CA TYR A 158 -17.50 -28.41 -7.92
C TYR A 158 -18.23 -29.15 -9.07
N GLU A 159 -19.40 -28.69 -9.47
CA GLU A 159 -20.16 -29.25 -10.60
C GLU A 159 -19.39 -29.17 -11.93
N LYS A 160 -18.56 -28.13 -12.13
CA LYS A 160 -17.63 -28.03 -13.25
C LYS A 160 -16.42 -28.97 -13.17
N GLY A 161 -16.24 -29.65 -12.05
CA GLY A 161 -15.07 -30.49 -11.78
C GLY A 161 -13.78 -29.72 -11.51
N TRP A 162 -13.86 -28.40 -11.25
CA TRP A 162 -12.69 -27.59 -10.91
C TRP A 162 -12.34 -27.62 -9.42
N ILE A 163 -13.33 -27.86 -8.56
CA ILE A 163 -13.06 -28.20 -7.16
C ILE A 163 -13.02 -29.71 -7.03
N VAL A 164 -11.91 -30.22 -6.50
CA VAL A 164 -11.71 -31.65 -6.25
C VAL A 164 -11.12 -31.88 -4.88
N ARG A 165 -11.47 -32.99 -4.26
CA ARG A 165 -10.79 -33.47 -3.06
C ARG A 165 -9.72 -34.48 -3.47
N ALA A 166 -8.47 -34.18 -3.15
CA ALA A 166 -7.34 -35.01 -3.57
C ALA A 166 -6.26 -35.06 -2.49
N GLU A 167 -5.55 -36.18 -2.45
CA GLU A 167 -4.36 -36.31 -1.62
C GLU A 167 -3.16 -35.69 -2.34
N ARG A 168 -2.59 -34.66 -1.74
CA ARG A 168 -1.43 -33.95 -2.26
C ARG A 168 -0.50 -33.51 -1.14
N LEU A 169 0.74 -33.23 -1.49
CA LEU A 169 1.69 -32.67 -0.57
C LEU A 169 1.36 -31.17 -0.38
N VAL A 170 1.29 -30.73 0.86
CA VAL A 170 0.92 -29.36 1.24
C VAL A 170 1.90 -28.78 2.26
N ASN A 171 1.97 -27.45 2.34
CA ASN A 171 2.69 -26.74 3.38
C ASN A 171 1.89 -26.78 4.69
N TRP A 172 2.30 -27.63 5.62
CA TRP A 172 1.63 -27.81 6.91
C TRP A 172 2.28 -26.99 8.01
N ASP A 173 1.51 -26.20 8.72
CA ASP A 173 1.96 -25.48 9.92
C ASP A 173 1.70 -26.35 11.17
N PRO A 174 2.74 -26.93 11.78
CA PRO A 174 2.55 -27.82 12.94
C PRO A 174 2.13 -27.09 14.22
N SER A 175 2.35 -25.77 14.30
CA SER A 175 1.93 -24.93 15.41
C SER A 175 0.43 -24.60 15.34
N LEU A 176 -0.05 -24.21 14.17
CA LEU A 176 -1.46 -23.90 13.92
C LEU A 176 -2.28 -25.13 13.55
N GLN A 177 -1.64 -26.23 13.16
CA GLN A 177 -2.23 -27.48 12.71
C GLN A 177 -3.19 -27.30 11.53
N THR A 178 -2.74 -26.54 10.54
CA THR A 178 -3.50 -26.26 9.32
C THR A 178 -2.57 -26.11 8.12
N VAL A 179 -3.15 -26.29 6.94
CA VAL A 179 -2.49 -26.03 5.66
C VAL A 179 -2.34 -24.52 5.45
N LEU A 180 -1.20 -24.11 4.89
CA LEU A 180 -0.95 -22.77 4.37
C LEU A 180 -0.82 -22.80 2.85
N SER A 181 -1.20 -21.73 2.20
CA SER A 181 -0.90 -21.52 0.76
C SER A 181 0.58 -21.18 0.56
N ASP A 182 1.12 -21.46 -0.63
CA ASP A 182 2.51 -21.18 -0.98
C ASP A 182 2.87 -19.68 -0.80
N LEU A 183 1.89 -18.81 -0.97
CA LEU A 183 2.05 -17.35 -0.78
C LEU A 183 2.25 -16.94 0.70
N GLU A 184 1.89 -17.81 1.66
CA GLU A 184 2.05 -17.60 3.10
C GLU A 184 3.34 -18.24 3.65
N VAL A 185 4.21 -18.76 2.75
CA VAL A 185 5.51 -19.36 3.08
C VAL A 185 6.61 -18.32 2.96
N VAL A 186 7.38 -18.15 4.03
CA VAL A 186 8.55 -17.26 4.05
C VAL A 186 9.80 -18.11 4.13
N MET A 187 10.69 -17.94 3.15
CA MET A 187 11.98 -18.62 3.16
C MET A 187 12.96 -17.88 4.09
N VAL A 188 13.44 -18.57 5.11
CA VAL A 188 14.38 -18.04 6.11
C VAL A 188 15.73 -18.72 5.97
N GLU A 189 16.80 -17.94 5.96
CA GLU A 189 18.16 -18.47 5.93
C GLU A 189 18.56 -19.02 7.31
N GLU A 190 18.87 -20.32 7.38
CA GLU A 190 19.25 -20.99 8.61
C GLU A 190 20.59 -21.72 8.47
N LYS A 191 21.32 -21.79 9.57
CA LYS A 191 22.52 -22.60 9.68
C LYS A 191 22.12 -24.05 9.99
N GLY A 192 22.60 -24.96 9.17
CA GLY A 192 22.30 -26.37 9.29
C GLY A 192 23.52 -27.25 9.01
N SER A 193 23.28 -28.52 8.79
CA SER A 193 24.31 -29.48 8.39
C SER A 193 23.81 -30.36 7.26
N LEU A 194 24.72 -30.76 6.38
CA LEU A 194 24.51 -31.80 5.38
C LEU A 194 25.24 -33.04 5.84
N TRP A 195 24.46 -34.13 6.07
CA TRP A 195 24.98 -35.41 6.50
C TRP A 195 25.04 -36.37 5.33
N THR A 196 26.19 -37.06 5.17
CA THR A 196 26.36 -38.14 4.21
C THR A 196 26.17 -39.47 4.90
N VAL A 197 25.21 -40.27 4.46
CA VAL A 197 24.82 -41.53 5.06
C VAL A 197 25.02 -42.67 4.06
N ALA A 198 25.59 -43.79 4.50
CA ALA A 198 25.83 -44.97 3.70
C ALA A 198 24.61 -45.93 3.74
N TYR A 199 24.13 -46.34 2.55
CA TYR A 199 23.05 -47.31 2.34
C TYR A 199 23.62 -48.57 1.71
N ASP A 200 23.22 -49.79 2.17
CA ASP A 200 23.71 -51.05 1.68
C ASP A 200 22.98 -51.42 0.36
N LEU A 201 23.74 -51.78 -0.68
CA LEU A 201 23.22 -52.27 -1.95
C LEU A 201 22.89 -53.77 -1.84
N GLU A 202 21.81 -54.22 -2.50
CA GLU A 202 21.40 -55.64 -2.51
C GLU A 202 22.48 -56.53 -3.10
N GLY A 203 23.22 -56.06 -4.12
CA GLY A 203 24.36 -56.76 -4.73
C GLY A 203 25.69 -56.68 -3.97
N GLY A 204 25.67 -56.06 -2.78
CA GLY A 204 26.87 -55.76 -1.97
C GLY A 204 27.51 -54.40 -2.30
N GLY A 205 28.17 -53.81 -1.36
CA GLY A 205 28.69 -52.44 -1.42
C GLY A 205 27.72 -51.42 -0.82
N THR A 206 28.07 -50.14 -0.97
CA THR A 206 27.29 -49.02 -0.42
C THR A 206 27.13 -47.90 -1.41
N ILE A 207 25.99 -47.20 -1.35
CA ILE A 207 25.74 -45.90 -1.98
C ILE A 207 25.68 -44.83 -0.87
N HIS A 208 26.26 -43.66 -1.13
CA HIS A 208 26.33 -42.56 -0.17
C HIS A 208 25.30 -41.49 -0.54
N ILE A 209 24.44 -41.09 0.41
CA ILE A 209 23.33 -40.16 0.24
C ILE A 209 23.59 -38.94 1.12
N ALA A 210 23.52 -37.75 0.55
CA ALA A 210 23.61 -36.51 1.31
C ALA A 210 22.22 -35.95 1.63
N THR A 211 21.95 -35.63 2.91
CA THR A 211 20.65 -35.09 3.36
C THR A 211 20.81 -34.05 4.44
N THR A 212 19.93 -33.06 4.42
CA THR A 212 19.75 -32.05 5.49
C THR A 212 18.72 -32.51 6.53
N ARG A 213 17.98 -33.58 6.23
CA ARG A 213 16.85 -34.11 7.04
C ARG A 213 17.00 -35.60 7.33
N PRO A 214 17.98 -36.03 8.14
CA PRO A 214 18.20 -37.45 8.43
C PRO A 214 17.00 -38.11 9.13
N GLU A 215 16.17 -37.39 9.85
CA GLU A 215 14.93 -37.90 10.46
C GLU A 215 13.96 -38.48 9.44
N THR A 216 13.96 -37.98 8.17
CA THR A 216 13.06 -38.48 7.14
C THR A 216 13.55 -39.75 6.44
N ILE A 217 14.77 -40.23 6.72
CA ILE A 217 15.28 -41.51 6.22
C ILE A 217 14.32 -42.67 6.55
N LEU A 218 13.66 -42.62 7.69
CA LEU A 218 12.71 -43.65 8.12
C LEU A 218 11.52 -43.81 7.15
N GLY A 219 11.25 -42.81 6.29
CA GLY A 219 10.17 -42.79 5.31
C GLY A 219 10.62 -42.94 3.86
N ASP A 220 11.89 -43.25 3.58
CA ASP A 220 12.42 -43.30 2.21
C ASP A 220 11.74 -44.37 1.36
N GLY A 221 11.34 -43.99 0.14
CA GLY A 221 10.67 -44.83 -0.83
C GLY A 221 11.51 -45.18 -2.09
N ALA A 222 12.59 -44.42 -2.34
CA ALA A 222 13.53 -44.65 -3.42
C ALA A 222 14.85 -43.88 -3.16
N ILE A 223 15.86 -44.20 -3.97
CA ILE A 223 17.02 -43.34 -4.17
C ILE A 223 16.99 -42.86 -5.60
N ALA A 224 17.16 -41.52 -5.85
CA ALA A 224 17.20 -40.95 -7.17
C ALA A 224 18.63 -40.55 -7.55
N VAL A 225 19.00 -40.81 -8.80
CA VAL A 225 20.27 -40.43 -9.40
C VAL A 225 20.04 -39.82 -10.80
N HIS A 226 20.93 -38.97 -11.24
CA HIS A 226 20.81 -38.40 -12.58
C HIS A 226 21.15 -39.47 -13.64
N PRO A 227 20.32 -39.66 -14.72
CA PRO A 227 20.52 -40.75 -15.68
C PRO A 227 21.86 -40.70 -16.44
N LYS A 228 22.49 -39.53 -16.54
CA LYS A 228 23.79 -39.32 -17.17
C LYS A 228 24.97 -39.33 -16.19
N ASP A 229 24.75 -39.65 -14.92
CA ASP A 229 25.83 -39.73 -13.94
C ASP A 229 26.51 -41.12 -14.02
N GLU A 230 27.69 -41.17 -14.62
CA GLU A 230 28.43 -42.40 -14.83
C GLU A 230 28.76 -43.15 -13.52
N ARG A 231 28.82 -42.46 -12.39
CA ARG A 231 29.08 -43.06 -11.10
C ARG A 231 27.99 -44.04 -10.65
N TYR A 232 26.73 -43.75 -11.06
CA TYR A 232 25.53 -44.46 -10.61
C TYR A 232 24.75 -45.14 -11.72
N ALA A 233 25.13 -44.96 -12.99
CA ALA A 233 24.37 -45.49 -14.14
C ALA A 233 24.18 -47.00 -14.06
N ALA A 234 25.17 -47.77 -13.57
CA ALA A 234 25.09 -49.21 -13.41
C ALA A 234 24.24 -49.67 -12.19
N LEU A 235 23.86 -48.74 -11.31
CA LEU A 235 23.06 -49.01 -10.11
C LEU A 235 21.56 -48.79 -10.34
N ILE A 236 21.17 -48.08 -11.42
CA ILE A 236 19.75 -47.84 -11.73
C ILE A 236 18.99 -49.12 -11.88
N GLY A 237 17.89 -49.24 -11.13
CA GLY A 237 17.06 -50.44 -11.06
C GLY A 237 17.49 -51.48 -10.01
N GLN A 238 18.64 -51.32 -9.36
CA GLN A 238 19.01 -52.10 -8.19
C GLN A 238 18.29 -51.61 -6.93
N ASN A 239 18.26 -52.47 -5.87
CA ASN A 239 17.68 -52.10 -4.59
C ASN A 239 18.75 -51.71 -3.55
N VAL A 240 18.36 -50.83 -2.65
CA VAL A 240 19.14 -50.45 -1.46
C VAL A 240 18.33 -50.67 -0.20
N ARG A 241 18.99 -51.01 0.88
CA ARG A 241 18.36 -51.15 2.20
C ARG A 241 18.33 -49.81 2.91
N VAL A 242 17.15 -49.36 3.29
CA VAL A 242 16.97 -48.14 4.07
C VAL A 242 17.53 -48.35 5.47
N PRO A 243 18.45 -47.55 5.98
CA PRO A 243 18.99 -47.67 7.31
C PRO A 243 17.91 -47.56 8.41
N LEU A 244 18.08 -48.28 9.51
CA LEU A 244 17.22 -48.28 10.71
C LEU A 244 15.81 -48.87 10.51
N VAL A 245 15.42 -49.21 9.26
CA VAL A 245 14.16 -49.89 8.94
C VAL A 245 14.43 -51.10 8.04
N ASP A 246 13.59 -52.10 8.12
CA ASP A 246 13.76 -53.34 7.30
C ASP A 246 12.99 -53.18 5.98
N ARG A 247 13.48 -52.30 5.09
CA ARG A 247 12.87 -52.00 3.81
C ARG A 247 13.91 -51.85 2.72
N TRP A 248 13.67 -52.53 1.58
CA TRP A 248 14.43 -52.36 0.33
C TRP A 248 13.68 -51.41 -0.59
N VAL A 249 14.41 -50.46 -1.20
CA VAL A 249 13.84 -49.45 -2.10
C VAL A 249 14.67 -49.37 -3.40
N PRO A 250 14.06 -49.08 -4.57
CA PRO A 250 14.77 -49.01 -5.84
C PRO A 250 15.64 -47.77 -5.98
N ILE A 251 16.70 -47.88 -6.76
CA ILE A 251 17.43 -46.75 -7.32
C ILE A 251 16.76 -46.35 -8.65
N ILE A 252 16.26 -45.14 -8.76
CA ILE A 252 15.55 -44.62 -9.92
C ILE A 252 16.39 -43.55 -10.61
N ALA A 253 16.12 -43.34 -11.91
CA ALA A 253 16.70 -42.19 -12.66
C ALA A 253 15.73 -41.03 -12.72
N ASP A 254 16.20 -39.81 -12.41
CA ASP A 254 15.44 -38.59 -12.59
C ASP A 254 16.35 -37.43 -13.02
N GLU A 255 15.95 -36.67 -14.06
CA GLU A 255 16.76 -35.58 -14.64
C GLU A 255 16.87 -34.35 -13.73
N GLU A 256 16.03 -34.22 -12.71
CA GLU A 256 16.06 -33.12 -11.73
C GLU A 256 17.14 -33.31 -10.64
N VAL A 257 17.78 -34.47 -10.57
CA VAL A 257 18.88 -34.72 -9.65
C VAL A 257 20.13 -33.98 -10.15
N ASP A 258 20.67 -33.07 -9.34
CA ASP A 258 21.93 -32.41 -9.65
C ASP A 258 23.14 -33.32 -9.26
N PRO A 259 23.90 -33.83 -10.27
CA PRO A 259 25.02 -34.74 -9.99
C PRO A 259 26.18 -34.05 -9.25
N ASN A 260 26.21 -32.71 -9.16
CA ASN A 260 27.27 -31.95 -8.50
C ASN A 260 26.89 -31.54 -7.08
N LYS A 261 25.67 -31.78 -6.62
CA LYS A 261 25.19 -31.42 -5.30
C LYS A 261 25.30 -32.61 -4.33
N GLY A 262 25.99 -32.39 -3.21
CA GLY A 262 26.24 -33.47 -2.21
C GLY A 262 26.99 -34.65 -2.84
N THR A 263 26.38 -35.84 -2.81
CA THR A 263 26.95 -37.05 -3.41
C THR A 263 26.50 -37.27 -4.86
N GLY A 264 25.53 -36.53 -5.37
CA GLY A 264 24.87 -36.79 -6.65
C GLY A 264 23.78 -37.87 -6.57
N ALA A 265 23.58 -38.46 -5.42
CA ALA A 265 22.49 -39.39 -5.13
C ALA A 265 21.59 -38.82 -4.03
N LEU A 266 20.28 -38.81 -4.27
CA LEU A 266 19.28 -38.18 -3.42
C LEU A 266 18.34 -39.25 -2.87
N LYS A 267 18.05 -39.25 -1.57
CA LYS A 267 16.95 -40.04 -1.01
C LYS A 267 15.61 -39.46 -1.42
N VAL A 268 14.62 -40.27 -1.68
CA VAL A 268 13.27 -39.87 -2.07
C VAL A 268 12.30 -40.19 -0.94
N THR A 269 11.77 -39.13 -0.31
CA THR A 269 10.76 -39.25 0.76
C THR A 269 9.52 -38.46 0.34
N ALA A 270 8.74 -38.99 -0.57
CA ALA A 270 7.65 -38.32 -1.29
C ALA A 270 6.58 -37.68 -0.38
N ALA A 271 6.39 -38.15 0.84
CA ALA A 271 5.42 -37.60 1.78
C ALA A 271 5.92 -36.37 2.54
N HIS A 272 7.21 -35.97 2.39
CA HIS A 272 7.86 -34.91 3.19
C HIS A 272 8.78 -33.97 2.40
N ASP A 273 8.79 -34.07 1.06
CA ASP A 273 9.52 -33.18 0.16
C ASP A 273 8.79 -33.03 -1.17
N PHE A 274 8.62 -31.78 -1.65
CA PHE A 274 7.89 -31.48 -2.89
C PHE A 274 8.60 -32.00 -4.15
N LEU A 275 9.93 -31.91 -4.19
CA LEU A 275 10.70 -32.44 -5.32
C LEU A 275 10.62 -33.96 -5.36
N ASP A 276 10.78 -34.61 -4.22
CA ASP A 276 10.65 -36.07 -4.08
C ASP A 276 9.25 -36.56 -4.53
N PHE A 277 8.20 -35.81 -4.13
CA PHE A 277 6.83 -36.11 -4.55
C PHE A 277 6.66 -36.02 -6.07
N GLN A 278 7.21 -34.98 -6.70
CA GLN A 278 7.17 -34.82 -8.15
C GLN A 278 7.95 -35.93 -8.86
N MET A 279 9.12 -36.36 -8.32
CA MET A 279 9.88 -37.48 -8.84
C MET A 279 9.07 -38.78 -8.83
N THR A 280 8.33 -39.05 -7.75
CA THR A 280 7.46 -40.25 -7.70
C THR A 280 6.34 -40.17 -8.72
N GLN A 281 5.75 -39.00 -8.97
CA GLN A 281 4.72 -38.85 -10.01
C GLN A 281 5.29 -39.05 -11.40
N ARG A 282 6.49 -38.48 -11.71
CA ARG A 282 7.16 -38.73 -12.99
C ARG A 282 7.50 -40.20 -13.19
N TYR A 283 8.00 -40.85 -12.14
CA TYR A 283 8.30 -42.27 -12.18
C TYR A 283 7.06 -43.13 -12.45
N ALA A 284 5.95 -42.86 -11.78
CA ALA A 284 4.68 -43.60 -12.00
C ALA A 284 4.15 -43.37 -13.44
N LYS A 285 4.22 -42.18 -13.96
CA LYS A 285 3.82 -41.86 -15.34
C LYS A 285 4.70 -42.56 -16.38
N ALA A 286 5.99 -42.65 -16.13
CA ALA A 286 6.95 -43.32 -17.02
C ALA A 286 6.91 -44.89 -16.92
N ASN A 287 6.38 -45.43 -15.83
CA ASN A 287 6.35 -46.87 -15.54
C ASN A 287 4.94 -47.32 -15.08
N PRO A 288 3.90 -47.18 -15.91
CA PRO A 288 2.51 -47.48 -15.48
C PRO A 288 2.26 -48.93 -15.14
N GLU A 289 3.14 -49.83 -15.59
CA GLU A 289 3.09 -51.28 -15.32
C GLU A 289 3.79 -51.68 -14.00
N LYS A 290 4.53 -50.77 -13.37
CA LYS A 290 5.22 -51.06 -12.11
C LYS A 290 4.38 -50.59 -10.92
N GLU A 291 4.62 -51.25 -9.77
CA GLU A 291 4.03 -50.75 -8.51
C GLU A 291 4.50 -49.29 -8.23
N PRO A 292 3.59 -48.46 -7.72
CA PRO A 292 3.96 -47.12 -7.27
C PRO A 292 5.10 -47.15 -6.25
N LEU A 293 6.00 -46.16 -6.32
CA LEU A 293 7.03 -46.03 -5.30
C LEU A 293 6.39 -45.85 -3.92
N PHE A 294 7.02 -46.47 -2.94
CA PHE A 294 6.56 -46.40 -1.56
C PHE A 294 6.58 -44.94 -1.06
N SER A 295 5.48 -44.52 -0.50
CA SER A 295 5.33 -43.19 0.09
C SER A 295 4.69 -43.34 1.48
N LEU A 296 5.41 -42.94 2.51
CA LEU A 296 4.98 -43.08 3.89
C LEU A 296 5.04 -41.75 4.61
N SER A 297 3.90 -41.28 5.08
CA SER A 297 3.84 -40.16 6.01
C SER A 297 4.28 -40.59 7.40
N ILE A 298 5.43 -40.10 7.84
CA ILE A 298 6.04 -40.46 9.12
C ILE A 298 5.80 -39.45 10.23
N PHE A 299 5.23 -38.32 9.92
CA PHE A 299 4.92 -37.26 10.91
C PHE A 299 3.41 -37.12 11.13
N ASP A 300 3.05 -36.88 12.37
CA ASP A 300 1.69 -36.46 12.75
C ASP A 300 1.41 -34.98 12.50
N ALA A 301 0.28 -34.47 12.97
CA ALA A 301 -0.11 -33.06 12.81
C ALA A 301 0.79 -32.08 13.59
N TYR A 302 1.55 -32.54 14.56
CA TYR A 302 2.48 -31.74 15.38
C TYR A 302 3.92 -31.80 14.86
N ALA A 303 4.16 -32.47 13.72
CA ALA A 303 5.47 -32.83 13.20
C ALA A 303 6.30 -33.70 14.18
N CYS A 304 5.61 -34.54 14.94
CA CYS A 304 6.21 -35.64 15.72
C CYS A 304 6.13 -36.94 14.94
N LEU A 305 7.14 -37.82 15.09
CA LEU A 305 7.15 -39.14 14.45
C LEU A 305 5.96 -39.99 14.93
N ASN A 306 5.20 -40.53 13.99
CA ASN A 306 3.98 -41.28 14.25
C ASN A 306 4.25 -42.78 14.49
N GLU A 307 3.18 -43.60 14.53
CA GLU A 307 3.24 -45.04 14.76
C GLU A 307 3.86 -45.84 13.62
N THR A 308 4.08 -45.27 12.44
CA THR A 308 4.62 -46.00 11.26
C THR A 308 6.12 -46.18 11.32
N VAL A 309 6.83 -45.45 12.19
CA VAL A 309 8.28 -45.60 12.40
C VAL A 309 8.59 -46.62 13.52
N PRO A 310 9.84 -47.10 13.62
CA PRO A 310 10.28 -47.95 14.71
C PRO A 310 9.97 -47.34 16.09
N GLU A 311 9.57 -48.20 17.04
CA GLU A 311 9.06 -47.79 18.36
C GLU A 311 9.98 -46.85 19.12
N THR A 312 11.30 -47.02 18.96
CA THR A 312 12.31 -46.14 19.58
C THR A 312 12.27 -44.68 19.18
N PHE A 313 11.61 -44.36 18.06
CA PHE A 313 11.53 -43.00 17.53
C PHE A 313 10.14 -42.39 17.63
N ARG A 314 9.11 -43.17 17.96
CA ARG A 314 7.71 -42.71 18.02
C ARG A 314 7.51 -41.58 19.00
N GLY A 315 6.71 -40.58 18.62
CA GLY A 315 6.36 -39.44 19.46
C GLY A 315 7.45 -38.39 19.61
N LEU A 316 8.64 -38.61 19.02
CA LEU A 316 9.69 -37.58 19.04
C LEU A 316 9.39 -36.45 18.08
N ASP A 317 9.54 -35.22 18.58
CA ASP A 317 9.56 -34.03 17.72
C ASP A 317 10.66 -34.15 16.63
N ARG A 318 10.41 -33.67 15.42
CA ARG A 318 11.30 -33.80 14.25
C ARG A 318 12.75 -33.44 14.53
N TYR A 319 13.03 -32.43 15.35
CA TYR A 319 14.40 -32.01 15.67
C TYR A 319 15.05 -32.91 16.73
N VAL A 320 14.26 -33.43 17.67
CA VAL A 320 14.72 -34.44 18.62
C VAL A 320 14.94 -35.76 17.88
N ALA A 321 14.04 -36.15 17.00
CA ALA A 321 14.13 -37.31 16.13
C ALA A 321 15.39 -37.24 15.25
N ARG A 322 15.72 -36.09 14.68
CA ARG A 322 16.95 -35.87 13.89
C ARG A 322 18.21 -36.27 14.66
N LYS A 323 18.31 -35.88 15.94
CA LYS A 323 19.44 -36.23 16.79
C LYS A 323 19.45 -37.75 17.10
N ALA A 324 18.31 -38.30 17.49
CA ALA A 324 18.19 -39.72 17.81
C ALA A 324 18.51 -40.61 16.59
N VAL A 325 18.03 -40.25 15.40
CA VAL A 325 18.33 -40.96 14.14
C VAL A 325 19.82 -40.91 13.82
N LEU A 326 20.47 -39.78 13.97
CA LEU A 326 21.90 -39.63 13.74
C LEU A 326 22.72 -40.47 14.71
N GLU A 327 22.34 -40.51 15.98
CA GLU A 327 22.98 -41.37 16.99
C GLU A 327 22.80 -42.85 16.63
N ALA A 328 21.61 -43.26 16.21
CA ALA A 328 21.34 -44.64 15.80
C ALA A 328 22.06 -45.05 14.50
N LEU A 329 22.24 -44.12 13.56
CA LEU A 329 23.00 -44.37 12.34
C LEU A 329 24.49 -44.61 12.64
N GLY A 330 25.05 -43.99 13.66
CA GLY A 330 26.41 -44.15 14.12
C GLY A 330 27.43 -44.07 12.97
N PRO A 331 28.26 -45.14 12.73
CA PRO A 331 29.30 -45.16 11.71
C PRO A 331 28.78 -45.07 10.26
N ARG A 332 27.46 -45.19 10.00
CA ARG A 332 26.86 -44.98 8.68
C ARG A 332 26.85 -43.50 8.28
N VAL A 333 27.00 -42.56 9.22
CA VAL A 333 27.24 -41.15 8.95
C VAL A 333 28.72 -40.98 8.63
N THR A 334 29.05 -40.93 7.35
CA THR A 334 30.44 -40.92 6.87
C THR A 334 31.04 -39.54 6.76
N HIS A 335 30.19 -38.49 6.63
CA HIS A 335 30.64 -37.11 6.56
C HIS A 335 29.55 -36.17 7.08
N THR A 336 30.00 -35.03 7.63
CA THR A 336 29.11 -33.94 8.07
C THR A 336 29.72 -32.60 7.65
N GLU A 337 28.93 -31.80 6.92
CA GLU A 337 29.33 -30.49 6.44
C GLU A 337 28.41 -29.42 7.02
N ALA A 338 28.95 -28.33 7.56
CA ALA A 338 28.13 -27.18 7.97
C ALA A 338 27.71 -26.38 6.75
N ILE A 339 26.39 -26.15 6.62
CA ILE A 339 25.80 -25.40 5.50
C ILE A 339 24.89 -24.29 5.99
N THR A 340 24.62 -23.36 5.10
CA THR A 340 23.53 -22.40 5.24
C THR A 340 22.52 -22.65 4.12
N HIS A 341 21.24 -22.79 4.47
CA HIS A 341 20.22 -23.11 3.50
C HIS A 341 18.90 -22.42 3.84
N MET A 342 18.02 -22.29 2.85
CA MET A 342 16.71 -21.67 2.98
C MET A 342 15.72 -22.70 3.55
N VAL A 343 15.00 -22.32 4.61
CA VAL A 343 14.02 -23.16 5.30
C VAL A 343 12.64 -22.47 5.22
N PRO A 344 11.56 -23.19 4.83
CA PRO A 344 10.23 -22.62 4.75
C PRO A 344 9.62 -22.41 6.14
N HIS A 345 9.21 -21.19 6.42
CA HIS A 345 8.53 -20.79 7.65
C HIS A 345 7.13 -20.27 7.37
N SER A 346 6.25 -20.43 8.33
CA SER A 346 4.92 -19.81 8.34
C SER A 346 5.01 -18.30 8.55
N GLU A 347 4.47 -17.51 7.65
CA GLU A 347 4.32 -16.06 7.88
C GLU A 347 3.44 -15.76 9.10
N ARG A 348 2.53 -16.66 9.45
CA ARG A 348 1.53 -16.49 10.52
C ARG A 348 2.06 -16.84 11.92
N SER A 349 2.60 -18.04 12.06
CA SER A 349 3.10 -18.57 13.35
C SER A 349 4.60 -18.33 13.56
N GLY A 350 5.36 -18.19 12.47
CA GLY A 350 6.82 -18.19 12.48
C GLY A 350 7.43 -19.58 12.62
N ALA A 351 6.61 -20.65 12.73
CA ALA A 351 7.11 -22.01 12.84
C ALA A 351 7.67 -22.53 11.50
N THR A 352 8.67 -23.39 11.55
CA THR A 352 9.15 -24.12 10.37
C THR A 352 8.03 -25.01 9.85
N LEU A 353 7.72 -24.91 8.57
CA LEU A 353 6.68 -25.72 7.92
C LEU A 353 7.14 -27.17 7.73
N GLU A 354 6.18 -28.08 7.68
CA GLU A 354 6.40 -29.48 7.37
C GLU A 354 5.63 -29.84 6.08
N PRO A 355 6.31 -30.21 4.97
CA PRO A 355 5.62 -30.79 3.84
C PRO A 355 4.90 -32.07 4.27
N ARG A 356 3.58 -32.14 4.06
CA ARG A 356 2.74 -33.25 4.55
C ARG A 356 1.79 -33.72 3.46
N LEU A 357 1.76 -35.03 3.25
CA LEU A 357 0.79 -35.67 2.35
C LEU A 357 -0.56 -35.81 3.07
N THR A 358 -1.61 -35.19 2.53
CA THR A 358 -2.94 -35.23 3.13
C THR A 358 -4.02 -34.89 2.11
N SER A 359 -5.22 -35.43 2.33
CA SER A 359 -6.40 -35.16 1.51
C SER A 359 -6.93 -33.77 1.80
N GLN A 360 -6.96 -32.92 0.79
CA GLN A 360 -7.42 -31.52 0.88
C GLN A 360 -8.34 -31.17 -0.30
N TRP A 361 -9.04 -30.04 -0.19
CA TRP A 361 -9.83 -29.50 -1.29
C TRP A 361 -8.99 -28.52 -2.11
N PHE A 362 -8.97 -28.71 -3.42
CA PHE A 362 -8.21 -27.89 -4.36
C PHE A 362 -9.10 -27.34 -5.46
N ILE A 363 -8.80 -26.13 -5.89
CA ILE A 363 -9.34 -25.52 -7.12
C ILE A 363 -8.27 -25.60 -8.22
N ASP A 364 -8.63 -26.13 -9.38
CA ASP A 364 -7.89 -25.94 -10.61
C ASP A 364 -8.21 -24.52 -11.14
N THR A 365 -7.24 -23.64 -11.06
CA THR A 365 -7.39 -22.22 -11.44
C THR A 365 -7.01 -21.94 -12.88
N THR A 366 -6.59 -22.93 -13.66
CA THR A 366 -5.99 -22.76 -15.01
C THR A 366 -6.88 -21.95 -15.97
N VAL A 367 -8.16 -22.32 -16.08
CA VAL A 367 -9.11 -21.64 -16.99
C VAL A 367 -9.45 -20.25 -16.46
N MET A 368 -9.73 -20.13 -15.16
CA MET A 368 -10.07 -18.85 -14.53
C MET A 368 -8.91 -17.85 -14.59
N ALA A 369 -7.67 -18.31 -14.38
CA ALA A 369 -6.47 -17.47 -14.47
C ALA A 369 -6.28 -16.94 -15.90
N LYS A 370 -6.49 -17.79 -16.92
CA LYS A 370 -6.44 -17.38 -18.33
C LYS A 370 -7.47 -16.30 -18.63
N ASN A 371 -8.73 -16.49 -18.23
CA ASN A 371 -9.80 -15.53 -18.46
C ASN A 371 -9.54 -14.20 -17.76
N ALA A 372 -9.06 -14.22 -16.52
CA ALA A 372 -8.68 -13.04 -15.75
C ALA A 372 -7.50 -12.28 -16.38
N LEU A 373 -6.51 -13.00 -16.91
CA LEU A 373 -5.36 -12.43 -17.60
C LEU A 373 -5.78 -11.78 -18.94
N ASP A 374 -6.63 -12.46 -19.72
CA ASP A 374 -7.12 -11.94 -20.99
C ASP A 374 -7.98 -10.68 -20.79
N ALA A 375 -8.78 -10.60 -19.74
CA ALA A 375 -9.57 -9.41 -19.39
C ALA A 375 -8.70 -8.15 -19.16
N VAL A 376 -7.52 -8.31 -18.52
CA VAL A 376 -6.57 -7.18 -18.36
C VAL A 376 -5.86 -6.85 -19.67
N LYS A 377 -5.48 -7.83 -20.47
CA LYS A 377 -4.89 -7.60 -21.81
C LYS A 377 -5.85 -6.88 -22.76
N GLU A 378 -7.13 -7.17 -22.67
CA GLU A 378 -8.19 -6.53 -23.44
C GLU A 378 -8.57 -5.13 -22.93
N GLY A 379 -7.98 -4.68 -21.82
CA GLY A 379 -8.23 -3.38 -21.23
C GLY A 379 -9.57 -3.27 -20.49
N LYS A 380 -10.26 -4.39 -20.18
CA LYS A 380 -11.48 -4.40 -19.36
C LYS A 380 -11.20 -3.98 -17.93
N THR A 381 -10.02 -4.33 -17.43
CA THR A 381 -9.45 -3.83 -16.17
C THR A 381 -8.06 -3.27 -16.43
N THR A 382 -7.75 -2.11 -15.85
CA THR A 382 -6.44 -1.46 -15.95
C THR A 382 -5.82 -1.27 -14.57
N PHE A 383 -4.49 -1.41 -14.46
CA PHE A 383 -3.75 -1.09 -13.25
C PHE A 383 -3.16 0.32 -13.33
N VAL A 384 -3.17 1.03 -12.23
CA VAL A 384 -2.53 2.34 -12.06
C VAL A 384 -1.62 2.28 -10.82
N PRO A 385 -0.30 2.47 -10.97
CA PRO A 385 0.46 2.61 -12.22
C PRO A 385 0.45 1.34 -13.10
N HIS A 386 0.66 1.55 -14.42
CA HIS A 386 0.55 0.49 -15.43
C HIS A 386 1.61 -0.62 -15.30
N GLU A 387 2.73 -0.34 -14.66
CA GLU A 387 3.84 -1.28 -14.43
C GLU A 387 3.41 -2.53 -13.66
N TRP A 388 2.36 -2.43 -12.84
CA TRP A 388 1.81 -3.56 -12.07
C TRP A 388 1.14 -4.62 -12.95
N ASN A 389 0.83 -4.32 -14.23
CA ASN A 389 0.37 -5.33 -15.18
C ASN A 389 1.39 -6.46 -15.35
N ALA A 390 2.68 -6.15 -15.45
CA ALA A 390 3.73 -7.15 -15.62
C ALA A 390 3.81 -8.10 -14.40
N TYR A 391 3.62 -7.55 -13.20
CA TYR A 391 3.59 -8.29 -11.95
C TYR A 391 2.38 -9.24 -11.89
N TYR A 392 1.20 -8.73 -12.24
CA TYR A 392 -0.03 -9.51 -12.32
C TYR A 392 0.06 -10.65 -13.35
N PHE A 393 0.59 -10.36 -14.55
CA PHE A 393 0.77 -11.35 -15.63
C PHE A 393 1.77 -12.45 -15.27
N GLY A 394 2.85 -12.11 -14.58
CA GLY A 394 3.88 -13.06 -14.17
C GLY A 394 3.32 -14.20 -13.32
N TRP A 395 2.39 -13.88 -12.42
CA TRP A 395 1.79 -14.87 -11.53
C TRP A 395 0.72 -15.72 -12.22
N LEU A 396 -0.14 -15.11 -13.07
CA LEU A 396 -1.23 -15.82 -13.74
C LEU A 396 -0.78 -16.68 -14.91
N LYS A 397 0.48 -16.56 -15.35
CA LYS A 397 1.02 -17.32 -16.49
C LYS A 397 1.13 -18.82 -16.21
N ASP A 398 1.46 -19.19 -14.97
CA ASP A 398 1.62 -20.59 -14.54
C ASP A 398 0.92 -20.79 -13.19
N PRO A 399 -0.43 -20.81 -13.20
CA PRO A 399 -1.20 -20.89 -11.97
C PRO A 399 -1.11 -22.29 -11.37
N GLN A 400 -0.74 -22.36 -10.07
CA GLN A 400 -0.75 -23.61 -9.31
C GLN A 400 -2.15 -23.91 -8.77
N PRO A 401 -2.53 -25.18 -8.58
CA PRO A 401 -3.77 -25.54 -7.92
C PRO A 401 -3.86 -24.93 -6.52
N TRP A 402 -4.97 -24.25 -6.25
CA TRP A 402 -5.18 -23.56 -4.98
C TRP A 402 -5.84 -24.46 -3.94
N CYS A 403 -5.14 -24.78 -2.84
CA CYS A 403 -5.72 -25.47 -1.69
C CYS A 403 -6.66 -24.54 -0.93
N ILE A 404 -7.95 -24.89 -0.86
CA ILE A 404 -9.00 -24.07 -0.25
C ILE A 404 -9.50 -24.57 1.09
N SER A 405 -9.07 -25.71 1.58
CA SER A 405 -9.43 -26.24 2.92
C SER A 405 -8.47 -25.76 4.00
N ARG A 406 -9.00 -25.45 5.19
CA ARG A 406 -8.24 -25.08 6.38
C ARG A 406 -8.80 -25.82 7.59
N GLN A 407 -7.92 -26.37 8.43
CA GLN A 407 -8.25 -27.12 9.64
C GLN A 407 -8.52 -26.15 10.81
N LEU A 408 -9.48 -25.28 10.59
CA LEU A 408 -9.93 -24.25 11.53
C LEU A 408 -11.38 -24.53 11.95
N TRP A 409 -11.81 -23.89 13.01
CA TRP A 409 -13.22 -23.89 13.40
C TRP A 409 -13.96 -22.61 12.95
N TRP A 410 -13.21 -21.52 12.80
CA TRP A 410 -13.73 -20.21 12.41
C TRP A 410 -13.60 -19.97 10.91
N GLY A 411 -14.73 -19.85 10.23
CA GLY A 411 -14.84 -19.61 8.78
C GLY A 411 -16.06 -20.30 8.17
N HIS A 412 -16.17 -20.23 6.84
CA HIS A 412 -17.21 -20.90 6.06
C HIS A 412 -16.93 -22.40 6.05
N ARG A 413 -17.78 -23.17 6.71
CA ARG A 413 -17.64 -24.61 6.75
C ARG A 413 -17.85 -25.21 5.35
N ILE A 414 -17.00 -26.14 4.94
CA ILE A 414 -17.07 -26.78 3.62
C ILE A 414 -18.42 -27.50 3.46
N PRO A 415 -19.18 -27.24 2.34
CA PRO A 415 -20.51 -27.79 2.12
C PRO A 415 -20.44 -29.19 1.53
N ALA A 416 -19.77 -30.11 2.26
CA ALA A 416 -19.56 -31.48 1.86
C ALA A 416 -19.84 -32.41 3.05
N TRP A 417 -20.48 -33.56 2.80
CA TRP A 417 -20.85 -34.57 3.81
C TRP A 417 -20.32 -35.91 3.41
N PHE A 418 -19.76 -36.59 4.39
CA PHE A 418 -19.24 -37.93 4.24
C PHE A 418 -20.23 -38.93 4.82
N GLY A 419 -20.51 -39.98 4.08
CA GLY A 419 -21.37 -41.12 4.46
C GLY A 419 -20.61 -42.44 4.49
N PRO A 420 -21.34 -43.57 4.56
CA PRO A 420 -20.77 -44.91 4.52
C PRO A 420 -19.87 -45.11 3.28
N GLU A 421 -18.86 -45.95 3.41
CA GLU A 421 -17.93 -46.34 2.33
C GLU A 421 -17.14 -45.12 1.75
N ASN A 422 -16.91 -44.10 2.58
CA ASN A 422 -16.30 -42.83 2.16
C ASN A 422 -17.06 -42.12 1.03
N SER A 423 -18.38 -42.38 0.90
CA SER A 423 -19.21 -41.66 -0.05
C SER A 423 -19.24 -40.14 0.27
N LEU A 424 -19.22 -39.31 -0.77
CA LEU A 424 -19.15 -37.88 -0.67
C LEU A 424 -20.38 -37.23 -1.30
N PHE A 425 -21.04 -36.39 -0.54
CA PHE A 425 -22.20 -35.59 -0.97
C PHE A 425 -21.90 -34.10 -0.81
N VAL A 426 -21.91 -33.38 -1.91
CA VAL A 426 -21.72 -31.91 -1.92
C VAL A 426 -23.08 -31.25 -2.16
N ALA A 427 -23.52 -30.42 -1.22
CA ALA A 427 -24.86 -29.89 -1.22
C ALA A 427 -24.93 -28.52 -0.52
N ARG A 428 -26.04 -27.77 -0.71
CA ARG A 428 -26.26 -26.49 -0.03
C ARG A 428 -26.52 -26.64 1.46
N THR A 429 -27.29 -27.66 1.79
CA THR A 429 -27.73 -27.92 3.19
C THR A 429 -27.58 -29.41 3.55
N ALA A 430 -27.61 -29.67 4.83
CA ALA A 430 -27.59 -31.04 5.34
C ALA A 430 -28.79 -31.86 4.82
N GLU A 431 -29.98 -31.25 4.75
CA GLU A 431 -31.18 -31.89 4.23
C GLU A 431 -31.05 -32.32 2.77
N GLU A 432 -30.37 -31.46 1.94
CA GLU A 432 -30.08 -31.79 0.55
C GLU A 432 -29.09 -32.95 0.45
N ALA A 433 -28.02 -32.93 1.26
CA ALA A 433 -27.05 -34.02 1.33
C ALA A 433 -27.72 -35.35 1.75
N HIS A 434 -28.61 -35.33 2.77
CA HIS A 434 -29.39 -36.50 3.18
C HIS A 434 -30.31 -37.02 2.08
N ARG A 435 -30.93 -36.14 1.26
CA ARG A 435 -31.74 -36.57 0.10
C ARG A 435 -30.89 -37.26 -0.95
N GLN A 436 -29.70 -36.69 -1.28
CA GLN A 436 -28.75 -37.29 -2.22
C GLN A 436 -28.31 -38.68 -1.73
N ALA A 437 -27.93 -38.80 -0.47
CA ALA A 437 -27.51 -40.07 0.15
C ALA A 437 -28.64 -41.09 0.16
N LYS A 438 -29.86 -40.70 0.51
CA LYS A 438 -31.02 -41.57 0.48
C LYS A 438 -31.32 -42.09 -0.94
N ALA A 439 -31.15 -41.21 -1.96
CA ALA A 439 -31.30 -41.63 -3.36
C ALA A 439 -30.24 -42.63 -3.77
N GLN A 440 -28.99 -42.49 -3.31
CA GLN A 440 -27.90 -43.40 -3.63
C GLN A 440 -28.00 -44.75 -2.88
N PHE A 441 -28.32 -44.74 -1.58
CA PHE A 441 -28.32 -45.94 -0.74
C PHE A 441 -29.70 -46.59 -0.59
N GLY A 442 -30.78 -45.97 -1.06
CA GLY A 442 -32.14 -46.45 -0.89
C GLY A 442 -32.69 -46.38 0.54
N LYS A 443 -31.92 -45.88 1.48
CA LYS A 443 -32.27 -45.68 2.90
C LYS A 443 -31.63 -44.46 3.49
N GLU A 444 -32.07 -44.03 4.64
CA GLU A 444 -31.40 -43.00 5.40
C GLU A 444 -30.08 -43.54 5.97
N VAL A 445 -29.01 -42.75 5.84
CA VAL A 445 -27.67 -43.04 6.34
C VAL A 445 -27.16 -41.86 7.15
N GLU A 446 -26.30 -42.12 8.10
CA GLU A 446 -25.63 -41.08 8.87
C GLU A 446 -24.62 -40.34 8.00
N LEU A 447 -24.63 -39.01 8.06
CA LEU A 447 -23.72 -38.13 7.34
C LEU A 447 -22.98 -37.22 8.31
N HIS A 448 -21.70 -37.04 8.05
CA HIS A 448 -20.83 -36.12 8.81
C HIS A 448 -20.36 -35.04 7.88
N GLN A 449 -20.69 -33.76 8.22
CA GLN A 449 -20.18 -32.64 7.46
C GLN A 449 -18.68 -32.47 7.64
N ASP A 450 -17.95 -32.13 6.59
CA ASP A 450 -16.52 -31.82 6.66
C ASP A 450 -16.26 -30.84 7.80
N GLU A 451 -15.25 -31.10 8.63
CA GLU A 451 -14.92 -30.27 9.79
C GLU A 451 -14.12 -29.03 9.40
N ASP A 452 -13.49 -29.07 8.24
CA ASP A 452 -12.67 -27.99 7.73
C ASP A 452 -13.53 -26.82 7.25
N VAL A 453 -12.91 -25.63 7.21
CA VAL A 453 -13.49 -24.41 6.64
C VAL A 453 -12.76 -24.03 5.36
N LEU A 454 -13.40 -23.19 4.55
CA LEU A 454 -12.78 -22.62 3.36
C LEU A 454 -11.70 -21.58 3.74
N ASP A 455 -10.69 -21.50 2.91
CA ASP A 455 -9.70 -20.42 2.94
C ASP A 455 -10.41 -19.06 2.92
N THR A 456 -10.04 -18.14 3.79
CA THR A 456 -10.53 -16.77 3.84
C THR A 456 -10.50 -16.11 2.47
N TRP A 457 -9.47 -16.36 1.69
CA TRP A 457 -9.32 -15.80 0.35
C TRP A 457 -10.35 -16.32 -0.67
N PHE A 458 -11.04 -17.40 -0.40
CA PHE A 458 -12.14 -17.88 -1.22
C PHE A 458 -13.36 -16.94 -1.07
N SER A 459 -13.79 -16.64 0.14
CA SER A 459 -14.87 -15.70 0.40
C SER A 459 -14.48 -14.25 0.07
N SER A 460 -13.24 -13.85 0.42
CA SER A 460 -12.73 -12.50 0.10
C SER A 460 -12.56 -12.30 -1.42
N GLY A 461 -12.28 -13.37 -2.17
CA GLY A 461 -12.26 -13.35 -3.64
C GLY A 461 -13.64 -13.17 -4.27
N LEU A 462 -14.70 -13.48 -3.55
CA LEU A 462 -16.09 -13.24 -3.96
C LEU A 462 -16.62 -11.87 -3.49
N TRP A 463 -15.83 -11.08 -2.76
CA TRP A 463 -16.23 -9.82 -2.14
C TRP A 463 -16.99 -8.86 -3.06
N PRO A 464 -16.62 -8.66 -4.35
CA PRO A 464 -17.39 -7.83 -5.27
C PRO A 464 -18.83 -8.34 -5.47
N LEU A 465 -19.03 -9.64 -5.47
CA LEU A 465 -20.34 -10.26 -5.66
C LEU A 465 -21.17 -10.28 -4.38
N LEU A 466 -20.51 -10.27 -3.21
CA LEU A 466 -21.16 -10.26 -1.91
C LEU A 466 -21.71 -8.87 -1.53
N THR A 467 -21.08 -7.80 -2.07
CA THR A 467 -21.35 -6.42 -1.67
C THR A 467 -22.24 -5.66 -2.65
N PHE A 468 -22.12 -5.92 -3.95
CA PHE A 468 -22.84 -5.16 -4.98
C PHE A 468 -23.94 -5.97 -5.63
N LYS A 469 -25.16 -5.44 -5.58
CA LYS A 469 -26.34 -5.95 -6.27
C LYS A 469 -26.60 -5.16 -7.57
N GLU A 470 -27.57 -5.60 -8.34
CA GLU A 470 -27.96 -5.10 -9.66
C GLU A 470 -27.69 -3.62 -9.94
N GLY A 471 -27.04 -3.34 -11.08
CA GLY A 471 -26.72 -1.99 -11.56
C GLY A 471 -25.54 -1.29 -10.86
N ARG A 472 -24.86 -1.96 -9.92
CA ARG A 472 -23.68 -1.43 -9.20
C ARG A 472 -22.41 -2.24 -9.40
N TYR A 473 -22.49 -3.28 -10.17
CA TYR A 473 -21.40 -4.16 -10.59
C TYR A 473 -21.27 -4.09 -12.12
N PRO A 474 -20.07 -4.03 -12.70
CA PRO A 474 -18.76 -3.90 -12.03
C PRO A 474 -18.57 -2.55 -11.34
N THR A 475 -17.63 -2.48 -10.36
CA THR A 475 -17.27 -1.23 -9.71
C THR A 475 -16.29 -0.41 -10.57
N ASN A 476 -16.24 0.91 -10.37
CA ASN A 476 -15.32 1.77 -11.12
C ASN A 476 -13.87 1.52 -10.69
N VAL A 477 -13.63 1.44 -9.38
CA VAL A 477 -12.27 1.43 -8.83
C VAL A 477 -12.15 0.47 -7.64
N LEU A 478 -11.02 -0.20 -7.60
CA LEU A 478 -10.44 -0.85 -6.41
C LEU A 478 -9.15 -0.14 -6.04
N VAL A 479 -8.97 0.26 -4.78
CA VAL A 479 -7.72 0.83 -4.25
C VAL A 479 -7.11 -0.14 -3.26
N THR A 480 -5.87 -0.59 -3.48
CA THR A 480 -5.23 -1.60 -2.63
C THR A 480 -3.70 -1.51 -2.65
N GLY A 481 -3.03 -2.22 -1.74
CA GLY A 481 -1.59 -2.39 -1.74
C GLY A 481 -1.14 -3.47 -2.74
N PHE A 482 0.11 -3.38 -3.19
CA PHE A 482 0.65 -4.35 -4.15
C PHE A 482 0.86 -5.75 -3.55
N ASP A 483 1.04 -5.85 -2.23
CA ASP A 483 1.30 -7.09 -1.49
C ASP A 483 0.13 -8.08 -1.52
N ILE A 484 -1.08 -7.61 -1.83
CA ILE A 484 -2.26 -8.47 -1.96
C ILE A 484 -2.82 -8.58 -3.39
N ILE A 485 -2.03 -8.19 -4.41
CA ILE A 485 -2.45 -8.36 -5.81
C ILE A 485 -2.77 -9.83 -6.10
N PHE A 486 -1.93 -10.76 -5.66
CA PHE A 486 -2.13 -12.19 -5.90
C PHE A 486 -3.16 -12.81 -4.98
N PHE A 487 -3.08 -12.46 -3.70
CA PHE A 487 -3.98 -13.00 -2.69
C PHE A 487 -5.44 -12.58 -2.92
N TRP A 488 -5.65 -11.35 -3.41
CA TRP A 488 -6.98 -10.76 -3.46
C TRP A 488 -7.41 -10.29 -4.84
N VAL A 489 -6.66 -9.41 -5.48
CA VAL A 489 -7.06 -8.85 -6.78
C VAL A 489 -7.21 -9.95 -7.84
N ALA A 490 -6.20 -10.81 -7.98
CA ALA A 490 -6.23 -11.89 -8.97
C ALA A 490 -7.35 -12.91 -8.67
N ARG A 491 -7.60 -13.22 -7.39
CA ARG A 491 -8.69 -14.12 -6.99
C ARG A 491 -10.06 -13.51 -7.22
N MET A 492 -10.25 -12.21 -6.94
CA MET A 492 -11.48 -11.51 -7.30
C MET A 492 -11.71 -11.52 -8.81
N MET A 493 -10.68 -11.25 -9.62
CA MET A 493 -10.77 -11.30 -11.07
C MET A 493 -11.16 -12.70 -11.56
N MET A 494 -10.50 -13.76 -11.08
CA MET A 494 -10.78 -15.14 -11.47
C MET A 494 -12.22 -15.55 -11.13
N LEU A 495 -12.61 -15.36 -9.88
CA LEU A 495 -13.94 -15.80 -9.40
C LEU A 495 -15.08 -14.95 -10.00
N SER A 496 -14.89 -13.63 -10.10
CA SER A 496 -15.93 -12.76 -10.65
C SER A 496 -16.16 -13.00 -12.14
N VAL A 497 -15.08 -13.10 -12.94
CA VAL A 497 -15.21 -13.41 -14.38
C VAL A 497 -15.85 -14.78 -14.60
N GLU A 498 -15.52 -15.76 -13.77
CA GLU A 498 -16.15 -17.08 -13.83
C GLU A 498 -17.64 -17.05 -13.49
N MET A 499 -17.99 -16.38 -12.40
CA MET A 499 -19.37 -16.39 -11.89
C MET A 499 -20.32 -15.49 -12.68
N THR A 500 -19.83 -14.43 -13.34
CA THR A 500 -20.69 -13.42 -13.98
C THR A 500 -20.39 -13.18 -15.46
N GLY A 501 -19.24 -13.58 -15.96
CA GLY A 501 -18.73 -13.23 -17.30
C GLY A 501 -18.15 -11.80 -17.38
N GLU A 502 -18.17 -11.03 -16.30
CA GLU A 502 -17.73 -9.63 -16.25
C GLU A 502 -16.60 -9.42 -15.22
N VAL A 503 -15.75 -8.42 -15.47
CA VAL A 503 -14.71 -8.03 -14.52
C VAL A 503 -15.32 -7.39 -13.26
N PRO A 504 -14.71 -7.55 -12.07
CA PRO A 504 -15.27 -6.97 -10.84
C PRO A 504 -15.06 -5.47 -10.72
N PHE A 505 -14.08 -4.91 -11.40
CA PHE A 505 -13.73 -3.48 -11.37
C PHE A 505 -12.97 -3.09 -12.65
N HIS A 506 -13.14 -1.82 -13.05
CA HIS A 506 -12.50 -1.31 -14.27
C HIS A 506 -11.07 -0.83 -14.02
N THR A 507 -10.79 -0.27 -12.84
CA THR A 507 -9.46 0.24 -12.50
C THR A 507 -8.99 -0.33 -11.15
N VAL A 508 -7.73 -0.76 -11.10
CA VAL A 508 -7.03 -1.15 -9.87
C VAL A 508 -5.94 -0.12 -9.59
N VAL A 509 -6.13 0.67 -8.55
CA VAL A 509 -5.14 1.66 -8.10
C VAL A 509 -4.28 1.05 -7.01
N ILE A 510 -2.99 0.97 -7.26
CA ILE A 510 -2.02 0.41 -6.31
C ILE A 510 -1.33 1.54 -5.57
N HIS A 511 -1.57 1.59 -4.26
CA HIS A 511 -0.89 2.55 -3.38
C HIS A 511 0.37 1.95 -2.74
N PRO A 512 1.35 2.79 -2.33
CA PRO A 512 2.57 2.32 -1.67
C PRO A 512 2.27 1.72 -0.29
N LEU A 513 3.11 0.78 0.15
CA LEU A 513 3.08 0.29 1.52
C LEU A 513 3.82 1.24 2.45
N VAL A 514 3.17 1.55 3.57
CA VAL A 514 3.71 2.49 4.57
C VAL A 514 4.78 1.80 5.42
N ARG A 515 5.94 2.43 5.50
CA ARG A 515 7.06 2.08 6.38
C ARG A 515 7.28 3.18 7.42
N ASP A 516 7.98 2.87 8.50
CA ASP A 516 8.35 3.87 9.51
C ASP A 516 9.38 4.89 8.94
N GLU A 517 9.69 5.94 9.71
CA GLU A 517 10.65 6.98 9.32
C GLU A 517 12.03 6.42 8.91
N LYS A 518 12.38 5.23 9.42
CA LYS A 518 13.64 4.54 9.13
C LYS A 518 13.54 3.59 7.94
N GLY A 519 12.40 3.55 7.24
CA GLY A 519 12.15 2.66 6.11
C GLY A 519 11.93 1.18 6.49
N LYS A 520 11.66 0.86 7.77
CA LYS A 520 11.41 -0.51 8.21
C LYS A 520 9.92 -0.86 8.14
N LYS A 521 9.61 -2.12 7.81
CA LYS A 521 8.23 -2.65 7.87
C LYS A 521 7.69 -2.48 9.28
N MET A 522 6.50 -1.88 9.40
CA MET A 522 5.81 -1.73 10.68
C MET A 522 5.25 -3.08 11.14
N SER A 523 5.44 -3.40 12.42
CA SER A 523 4.82 -4.57 13.04
C SER A 523 4.58 -4.35 14.53
N LYS A 524 3.50 -4.94 15.07
CA LYS A 524 3.18 -4.86 16.50
C LYS A 524 4.29 -5.44 17.38
N THR A 525 4.97 -6.48 16.90
CA THR A 525 6.09 -7.13 17.61
C THR A 525 7.34 -6.25 17.72
N LYS A 526 7.55 -5.34 16.75
CA LYS A 526 8.67 -4.37 16.76
C LYS A 526 8.34 -3.07 17.48
N GLY A 527 7.07 -2.86 17.86
CA GLY A 527 6.62 -1.67 18.55
C GLY A 527 6.70 -0.36 17.72
N ASN A 528 6.79 -0.47 16.40
CA ASN A 528 6.89 0.67 15.46
C ASN A 528 5.59 0.91 14.65
N VAL A 529 4.48 0.32 15.06
CA VAL A 529 3.17 0.55 14.41
C VAL A 529 2.66 1.92 14.81
N ILE A 530 2.29 2.72 13.81
CA ILE A 530 1.60 3.99 14.01
C ILE A 530 0.10 3.73 13.99
N GLU A 531 -0.55 4.05 15.11
CA GLU A 531 -2.00 3.94 15.26
C GLU A 531 -2.67 5.24 14.78
N PRO A 532 -3.53 5.20 13.75
CA PRO A 532 -4.12 6.42 13.17
C PRO A 532 -4.89 7.26 14.18
N MET A 533 -5.60 6.62 15.13
CA MET A 533 -6.38 7.34 16.13
C MET A 533 -5.51 8.10 17.13
N SER A 534 -4.35 7.57 17.53
CA SER A 534 -3.39 8.27 18.38
C SER A 534 -2.81 9.51 17.68
N VAL A 535 -2.51 9.38 16.38
CA VAL A 535 -2.04 10.50 15.55
C VAL A 535 -3.14 11.56 15.40
N ALA A 536 -4.37 11.15 15.09
CA ALA A 536 -5.51 12.04 14.94
C ALA A 536 -5.82 12.81 16.23
N GLN A 537 -5.72 12.18 17.41
CA GLN A 537 -5.88 12.84 18.71
C GLN A 537 -4.83 13.92 18.98
N THR A 538 -3.63 13.76 18.41
CA THR A 538 -2.52 14.69 18.64
C THR A 538 -2.47 15.83 17.63
N TYR A 539 -2.80 15.56 16.36
CA TYR A 539 -2.59 16.47 15.25
C TYR A 539 -3.86 16.83 14.47
N GLY A 540 -4.96 16.11 14.68
CA GLY A 540 -6.21 16.22 13.93
C GLY A 540 -6.32 15.22 12.79
N VAL A 541 -7.56 14.84 12.47
CA VAL A 541 -7.88 13.91 11.38
C VAL A 541 -7.53 14.50 10.01
N ASP A 542 -7.87 15.75 9.77
CA ASP A 542 -7.57 16.42 8.49
C ASP A 542 -6.06 16.48 8.23
N ALA A 543 -5.25 16.72 9.27
CA ALA A 543 -3.79 16.70 9.14
C ALA A 543 -3.26 15.30 8.81
N LEU A 544 -3.82 14.26 9.43
CA LEU A 544 -3.48 12.87 9.11
C LEU A 544 -3.87 12.54 7.67
N ARG A 545 -5.12 12.81 7.25
CA ARG A 545 -5.61 12.55 5.88
C ARG A 545 -4.76 13.24 4.82
N PHE A 546 -4.44 14.52 5.02
CA PHE A 546 -3.65 15.29 4.08
C PHE A 546 -2.21 14.76 3.97
N SER A 547 -1.59 14.41 5.10
CA SER A 547 -0.23 13.81 5.11
C SER A 547 -0.21 12.42 4.46
N LEU A 548 -1.26 11.63 4.61
CA LEU A 548 -1.41 10.34 3.92
C LEU A 548 -1.54 10.52 2.41
N ALA A 549 -2.34 11.49 1.95
CA ALA A 549 -2.44 11.81 0.52
C ALA A 549 -1.09 12.27 -0.06
N LEU A 550 -0.34 13.11 0.68
CA LEU A 550 1.03 13.50 0.30
C LEU A 550 2.00 12.32 0.25
N SER A 551 1.78 11.28 1.03
CA SER A 551 2.64 10.09 1.06
C SER A 551 2.30 9.06 -0.03
N ALA A 552 1.21 9.24 -0.78
CA ALA A 552 0.74 8.35 -1.83
C ALA A 552 1.54 8.51 -3.13
N LEU A 553 2.86 8.30 -3.05
CA LEU A 553 3.79 8.38 -4.17
C LEU A 553 3.62 7.19 -5.11
N ASP A 554 4.00 7.37 -6.37
CA ASP A 554 4.12 6.28 -7.34
C ASP A 554 5.40 5.47 -7.05
N ALA A 555 5.34 4.66 -6.00
CA ALA A 555 6.43 3.82 -5.51
C ALA A 555 5.89 2.59 -4.77
N GLN A 556 6.73 1.55 -4.60
CA GLN A 556 6.34 0.36 -3.82
C GLN A 556 6.17 0.69 -2.32
N TYR A 557 6.99 1.58 -1.79
CA TYR A 557 7.03 1.90 -0.37
C TYR A 557 7.09 3.41 -0.17
N THR A 558 6.43 3.88 0.88
CA THR A 558 6.55 5.26 1.34
C THR A 558 6.95 5.30 2.81
N ARG A 559 7.75 6.29 3.19
CA ARG A 559 8.08 6.56 4.59
C ARG A 559 7.02 7.50 5.16
N PHE A 560 6.60 7.25 6.36
CA PHE A 560 5.61 8.07 7.04
C PHE A 560 6.09 8.41 8.46
N GLY A 561 6.12 9.70 8.76
CA GLY A 561 6.59 10.24 10.04
C GLY A 561 5.64 11.25 10.65
N LEU A 562 5.74 11.44 11.97
CA LEU A 562 4.90 12.40 12.69
C LEU A 562 5.18 13.85 12.29
N LYS A 563 6.37 14.16 11.77
CA LYS A 563 6.72 15.50 11.27
C LYS A 563 5.89 15.89 10.05
N ASP A 564 5.57 14.93 9.18
CA ASP A 564 4.76 15.18 7.98
C ASP A 564 3.33 15.56 8.39
N VAL A 565 2.81 14.89 9.43
CA VAL A 565 1.49 15.21 10.00
C VAL A 565 1.50 16.59 10.69
N GLU A 566 2.59 16.92 11.37
CA GLU A 566 2.75 18.25 11.99
C GLU A 566 2.78 19.37 10.94
N HIS A 567 3.46 19.18 9.82
CA HIS A 567 3.44 20.11 8.68
C HIS A 567 2.02 20.28 8.13
N ALA A 568 1.29 19.17 7.96
CA ALA A 568 -0.11 19.22 7.52
C ALA A 568 -1.01 19.97 8.53
N ARG A 569 -0.84 19.76 9.84
CA ARG A 569 -1.55 20.52 10.88
C ARG A 569 -1.26 22.04 10.80
N ASN A 570 0.00 22.41 10.57
CA ASN A 570 0.38 23.80 10.39
C ASN A 570 -0.29 24.41 9.14
N PHE A 571 -0.48 23.62 8.09
CA PHE A 571 -1.25 24.03 6.91
C PHE A 571 -2.72 24.28 7.26
N MET A 572 -3.39 23.39 8.01
CA MET A 572 -4.75 23.63 8.48
C MET A 572 -4.84 24.91 9.31
N THR A 573 -3.89 25.14 10.21
CA THR A 573 -3.81 26.39 11.01
C THR A 573 -3.66 27.64 10.12
N LYS A 574 -2.89 27.55 9.02
CA LYS A 574 -2.74 28.63 8.06
C LYS A 574 -4.07 28.94 7.37
N VAL A 575 -4.78 27.90 6.89
CA VAL A 575 -6.10 28.05 6.24
C VAL A 575 -7.11 28.70 7.20
N TRP A 576 -7.15 28.25 8.47
CA TRP A 576 -8.00 28.85 9.51
C TRP A 576 -7.71 30.32 9.74
N ASN A 577 -6.43 30.68 9.86
CA ASN A 577 -6.02 32.08 10.06
C ASN A 577 -6.37 33.00 8.90
N VAL A 578 -6.31 32.49 7.66
CA VAL A 578 -6.77 33.24 6.49
C VAL A 578 -8.28 33.43 6.50
N ALA A 579 -9.05 32.40 6.84
CA ALA A 579 -10.49 32.53 7.01
C ALA A 579 -10.87 33.61 8.03
N ARG A 580 -10.19 33.64 9.17
CA ARG A 580 -10.34 34.70 10.17
C ARG A 580 -9.99 36.10 9.64
N PHE A 581 -8.89 36.20 8.87
CA PHE A 581 -8.53 37.44 8.22
C PHE A 581 -9.65 37.95 7.28
N LEU A 582 -10.20 37.05 6.45
CA LEU A 582 -11.32 37.38 5.56
C LEU A 582 -12.56 37.81 6.36
N GLN A 583 -12.90 37.11 7.44
CA GLN A 583 -14.02 37.46 8.32
C GLN A 583 -13.83 38.85 8.97
N MET A 584 -12.61 39.15 9.44
CA MET A 584 -12.29 40.49 10.03
C MET A 584 -12.45 41.65 9.00
N HIS A 585 -12.24 41.36 7.73
CA HIS A 585 -12.46 42.30 6.63
C HIS A 585 -13.87 42.21 6.03
N HIS A 586 -14.79 41.45 6.68
CA HIS A 586 -16.18 41.28 6.23
C HIS A 586 -16.27 40.76 4.77
N VAL A 587 -15.39 39.84 4.39
CA VAL A 587 -15.39 39.18 3.07
C VAL A 587 -16.40 38.06 3.08
N PRO A 588 -17.52 38.16 2.31
CA PRO A 588 -18.47 37.05 2.19
C PRO A 588 -17.95 36.02 1.19
N LEU A 589 -18.28 34.73 1.40
CA LEU A 589 -18.09 33.74 0.32
C LEU A 589 -19.00 34.09 -0.85
N SER A 590 -18.52 33.89 -2.08
CA SER A 590 -19.24 34.19 -3.31
C SER A 590 -18.93 33.16 -4.40
N ASP A 591 -19.92 32.85 -5.23
CA ASP A 591 -19.74 32.06 -6.44
C ASP A 591 -19.63 32.91 -7.71
N THR A 592 -19.83 34.23 -7.57
CA THR A 592 -19.81 35.18 -8.69
C THR A 592 -18.62 36.13 -8.62
N LEU A 593 -18.04 36.40 -9.76
CA LEU A 593 -16.96 37.36 -9.91
C LEU A 593 -17.52 38.77 -10.30
N PRO A 594 -16.85 39.85 -9.90
CA PRO A 594 -17.23 41.19 -10.37
C PRO A 594 -16.97 41.33 -11.88
N ASN A 595 -17.76 42.19 -12.54
CA ASN A 595 -17.64 42.41 -13.99
C ASN A 595 -16.31 43.06 -14.39
N THR A 596 -15.73 43.85 -13.50
CA THR A 596 -14.42 44.50 -13.71
C THR A 596 -13.46 44.07 -12.64
N MET A 597 -12.29 43.68 -13.05
CA MET A 597 -11.22 43.20 -12.15
C MET A 597 -9.88 43.90 -12.49
N GLY A 598 -9.15 44.27 -11.46
CA GLY A 598 -7.76 44.70 -11.57
C GLY A 598 -6.82 43.56 -11.96
N VAL A 599 -5.60 43.90 -12.36
CA VAL A 599 -4.58 42.95 -12.84
C VAL A 599 -4.33 41.81 -11.83
N ILE A 600 -4.18 42.12 -10.55
CA ILE A 600 -3.93 41.14 -9.47
C ILE A 600 -5.09 40.16 -9.34
N SER A 601 -6.32 40.67 -9.42
CA SER A 601 -7.53 39.86 -9.34
C SER A 601 -7.67 38.94 -10.55
N ARG A 602 -7.47 39.43 -11.77
CA ARG A 602 -7.49 38.59 -12.99
C ARG A 602 -6.42 37.52 -12.97
N TRP A 603 -5.19 37.88 -12.59
CA TRP A 603 -4.09 36.92 -12.41
C TRP A 603 -4.48 35.79 -11.46
N PHE A 604 -5.01 36.12 -10.28
CA PHE A 604 -5.32 35.06 -9.29
C PHE A 604 -6.52 34.22 -9.69
N VAL A 605 -7.54 34.79 -10.30
CA VAL A 605 -8.68 34.08 -10.88
C VAL A 605 -8.21 33.07 -11.95
N HIS A 606 -7.29 33.53 -12.84
CA HIS A 606 -6.68 32.61 -13.81
C HIS A 606 -5.93 31.46 -13.12
N ALA A 607 -5.10 31.73 -12.12
CA ALA A 607 -4.38 30.75 -11.35
C ALA A 607 -5.31 29.75 -10.63
N CYS A 608 -6.45 30.23 -10.10
CA CYS A 608 -7.48 29.35 -9.52
C CYS A 608 -8.03 28.35 -10.54
N HIS A 609 -8.39 28.82 -11.74
CA HIS A 609 -8.91 27.95 -12.79
C HIS A 609 -7.87 26.93 -13.30
N GLN A 610 -6.61 27.35 -13.43
CA GLN A 610 -5.51 26.46 -13.80
C GLN A 610 -5.29 25.38 -12.73
N GLN A 611 -5.24 25.75 -11.45
CA GLN A 611 -5.09 24.80 -10.36
C GLN A 611 -6.28 23.83 -10.30
N GLN A 612 -7.50 24.32 -10.47
CA GLN A 612 -8.70 23.48 -10.49
C GLN A 612 -8.67 22.47 -11.64
N ARG A 613 -8.26 22.89 -12.85
CA ARG A 613 -8.12 22.00 -14.03
C ARG A 613 -7.09 20.92 -13.73
N LYS A 614 -5.91 21.31 -13.28
CA LYS A 614 -4.83 20.40 -12.94
C LYS A 614 -5.24 19.39 -11.85
N LEU A 615 -5.89 19.87 -10.78
CA LEU A 615 -6.38 19.01 -9.71
C LEU A 615 -7.42 17.98 -10.21
N THR A 616 -8.35 18.45 -11.08
CA THR A 616 -9.36 17.56 -11.65
C THR A 616 -8.73 16.46 -12.49
N GLU A 617 -7.78 16.81 -13.37
CA GLU A 617 -7.02 15.84 -14.18
C GLU A 617 -6.23 14.86 -13.30
N GLN A 618 -5.58 15.35 -12.24
CA GLN A 618 -4.81 14.53 -11.30
C GLN A 618 -5.69 13.54 -10.53
N LEU A 619 -6.88 13.97 -10.07
CA LEU A 619 -7.81 13.08 -9.38
C LEU A 619 -8.46 12.06 -10.33
N GLU A 620 -8.78 12.43 -11.56
CA GLU A 620 -9.24 11.51 -12.61
C GLU A 620 -8.15 10.50 -13.01
N GLY A 621 -6.88 10.91 -12.96
CA GLY A 621 -5.71 10.05 -13.21
C GLY A 621 -5.17 9.34 -11.96
N TYR A 622 -5.82 9.48 -10.80
CA TYR A 622 -5.40 8.87 -9.52
C TYR A 622 -4.03 9.34 -8.99
N ALA A 623 -3.55 10.50 -9.40
CA ALA A 623 -2.28 11.10 -8.98
C ALA A 623 -2.46 11.87 -7.65
N PHE A 624 -2.64 11.17 -6.54
CA PHE A 624 -3.02 11.75 -5.24
C PHE A 624 -1.93 12.62 -4.63
N HIS A 625 -0.66 12.19 -4.73
CA HIS A 625 0.48 12.97 -4.23
C HIS A 625 0.58 14.32 -4.92
N GLU A 626 0.54 14.33 -6.23
CA GLU A 626 0.62 15.53 -7.06
C GLU A 626 -0.59 16.44 -6.81
N ALA A 627 -1.76 15.88 -6.63
CA ALA A 627 -2.99 16.60 -6.29
C ALA A 627 -2.87 17.32 -4.94
N ALA A 628 -2.46 16.61 -3.89
CA ALA A 628 -2.27 17.16 -2.54
C ALA A 628 -1.13 18.18 -2.49
N SER A 629 0.01 17.87 -3.12
CA SER A 629 1.17 18.77 -3.21
C SER A 629 0.84 20.05 -3.99
N GLY A 630 0.15 19.93 -5.12
CA GLY A 630 -0.32 21.07 -5.91
C GLY A 630 -1.26 21.98 -5.12
N LEU A 631 -2.21 21.40 -4.38
CA LEU A 631 -3.10 22.16 -3.48
C LEU A 631 -2.33 22.86 -2.36
N TYR A 632 -1.40 22.17 -1.70
CA TYR A 632 -0.56 22.77 -0.68
C TYR A 632 0.18 24.00 -1.21
N HIS A 633 0.89 23.87 -2.34
CA HIS A 633 1.63 24.97 -2.96
C HIS A 633 0.72 26.12 -3.40
N PHE A 634 -0.42 25.81 -4.01
CA PHE A 634 -1.39 26.80 -4.44
C PHE A 634 -1.96 27.59 -3.26
N VAL A 635 -2.43 26.90 -2.20
CA VAL A 635 -3.07 27.58 -1.07
C VAL A 635 -2.05 28.28 -0.18
N TRP A 636 -0.96 27.58 0.21
CA TRP A 636 0.03 28.18 1.10
C TRP A 636 0.78 29.32 0.43
N HIS A 637 1.41 29.02 -0.72
CA HIS A 637 2.31 30.00 -1.32
C HIS A 637 1.57 31.01 -2.21
N LEU A 638 0.70 30.53 -3.12
CA LEU A 638 0.11 31.46 -4.07
C LEU A 638 -1.03 32.28 -3.46
N PHE A 639 -1.95 31.64 -2.75
CA PHE A 639 -3.06 32.34 -2.11
C PHE A 639 -2.61 33.12 -0.87
N CYS A 640 -2.06 32.42 0.15
CA CYS A 640 -1.77 33.06 1.43
C CYS A 640 -0.59 34.02 1.39
N ASP A 641 0.54 33.60 0.78
CA ASP A 641 1.76 34.41 0.80
C ASP A 641 1.83 35.50 -0.29
N TRP A 642 0.99 35.38 -1.35
CA TRP A 642 0.96 36.35 -2.42
C TRP A 642 -0.39 37.05 -2.51
N PHE A 643 -1.47 36.36 -2.88
CA PHE A 643 -2.72 37.07 -3.22
C PHE A 643 -3.33 37.79 -2.02
N VAL A 644 -3.39 37.14 -0.84
CA VAL A 644 -3.86 37.78 0.39
C VAL A 644 -2.99 38.98 0.77
N GLU A 645 -1.67 38.85 0.66
CA GLU A 645 -0.74 39.98 0.95
C GLU A 645 -0.89 41.14 -0.03
N PHE A 646 -1.03 40.86 -1.32
CA PHE A 646 -1.31 41.91 -2.33
C PHE A 646 -2.67 42.58 -2.11
N SER A 647 -3.64 41.85 -1.56
CA SER A 647 -4.99 42.37 -1.33
C SER A 647 -5.09 43.34 -0.14
N LYS A 648 -4.14 43.30 0.81
CA LYS A 648 -4.20 44.14 2.04
C LYS A 648 -4.27 45.63 1.73
N ASP A 649 -3.47 46.10 0.79
CA ASP A 649 -3.49 47.51 0.40
C ASP A 649 -4.80 47.92 -0.28
N ALA A 650 -5.32 47.05 -1.16
CA ALA A 650 -6.58 47.31 -1.86
C ALA A 650 -7.80 47.31 -0.91
N LEU A 651 -7.76 46.46 0.15
CA LEU A 651 -8.78 46.45 1.20
C LEU A 651 -8.81 47.77 2.03
N ALA A 652 -7.70 48.48 2.08
CA ALA A 652 -7.60 49.80 2.73
C ALA A 652 -8.07 50.97 1.85
N HIS A 653 -8.22 50.78 0.52
CA HIS A 653 -8.62 51.80 -0.44
C HIS A 653 -10.07 51.60 -0.91
N GLU A 654 -10.97 52.52 -0.63
CA GLU A 654 -12.41 52.41 -0.93
C GLU A 654 -12.70 52.09 -2.42
N ALA A 655 -11.90 52.65 -3.37
CA ALA A 655 -12.11 52.41 -4.80
C ALA A 655 -11.87 50.99 -5.29
N GLN A 656 -11.05 50.20 -4.59
CA GLN A 656 -10.69 48.83 -4.95
C GLN A 656 -11.26 47.79 -3.97
N LYS A 657 -11.74 48.23 -2.83
CA LYS A 657 -12.13 47.40 -1.70
C LYS A 657 -13.20 46.36 -2.04
N GLU A 658 -14.28 46.80 -2.69
CA GLU A 658 -15.41 45.94 -3.01
C GLU A 658 -15.07 44.88 -4.07
N GLU A 659 -14.28 45.25 -5.10
CA GLU A 659 -13.76 44.32 -6.09
C GLU A 659 -12.92 43.24 -5.42
N VAL A 660 -11.90 43.67 -4.64
CA VAL A 660 -10.97 42.73 -4.01
C VAL A 660 -11.66 41.84 -2.97
N ARG A 661 -12.65 42.36 -2.22
CA ARG A 661 -13.48 41.56 -1.30
C ARG A 661 -14.24 40.48 -2.06
N ALA A 662 -14.87 40.83 -3.18
CA ALA A 662 -15.62 39.89 -4.01
C ALA A 662 -14.69 38.78 -4.56
N VAL A 663 -13.51 39.12 -5.07
CA VAL A 663 -12.55 38.14 -5.60
C VAL A 663 -11.93 37.28 -4.49
N LEU A 664 -11.63 37.83 -3.31
CA LEU A 664 -11.15 37.05 -2.15
C LEU A 664 -12.20 36.06 -1.70
N GLY A 665 -13.48 36.46 -1.61
CA GLY A 665 -14.57 35.57 -1.23
C GLY A 665 -14.81 34.46 -2.25
N TRP A 666 -14.81 34.80 -3.53
CA TRP A 666 -14.90 33.86 -4.62
C TRP A 666 -13.73 32.86 -4.62
N SER A 667 -12.51 33.35 -4.46
CA SER A 667 -11.31 32.51 -4.43
C SER A 667 -11.32 31.55 -3.24
N PHE A 668 -11.68 32.04 -2.06
CA PHE A 668 -11.72 31.21 -0.86
C PHE A 668 -12.83 30.17 -0.90
N SER A 669 -14.03 30.52 -1.45
CA SER A 669 -15.07 29.55 -1.74
C SER A 669 -14.53 28.39 -2.58
N ARG A 670 -13.82 28.68 -3.67
CA ARG A 670 -13.22 27.63 -4.50
C ARG A 670 -12.15 26.82 -3.78
N ILE A 671 -11.28 27.47 -3.02
CA ILE A 671 -10.25 26.78 -2.22
C ILE A 671 -10.89 25.77 -1.25
N LEU A 672 -11.99 26.14 -0.60
CA LEU A 672 -12.72 25.22 0.28
C LEU A 672 -13.27 24.01 -0.48
N HIS A 673 -13.83 24.21 -1.67
CA HIS A 673 -14.29 23.09 -2.52
C HIS A 673 -13.15 22.17 -2.94
N LEU A 674 -12.02 22.75 -3.39
CA LEU A 674 -10.86 21.96 -3.87
C LEU A 674 -10.17 21.18 -2.74
N LEU A 675 -10.14 21.73 -1.53
CA LEU A 675 -9.57 21.09 -0.35
C LEU A 675 -10.50 20.05 0.28
N HIS A 676 -11.81 20.19 0.12
CA HIS A 676 -12.80 19.38 0.85
C HIS A 676 -12.60 17.85 0.71
N PRO A 677 -12.27 17.27 -0.46
CA PRO A 677 -12.00 15.85 -0.56
C PRO A 677 -10.87 15.37 0.37
N PHE A 678 -9.87 16.19 0.60
CA PHE A 678 -8.69 15.86 1.40
C PHE A 678 -8.87 16.14 2.89
N VAL A 679 -9.44 17.29 3.22
CA VAL A 679 -9.56 17.85 4.58
C VAL A 679 -10.99 18.30 4.89
N PRO A 680 -11.90 17.32 5.01
CA PRO A 680 -13.34 17.60 5.03
C PRO A 680 -13.82 18.33 6.29
N PHE A 681 -13.17 18.15 7.45
CA PHE A 681 -13.63 18.71 8.71
C PHE A 681 -13.45 20.22 8.77
N ILE A 682 -12.23 20.69 8.54
CA ILE A 682 -11.94 22.14 8.55
C ILE A 682 -12.70 22.87 7.45
N THR A 683 -12.79 22.27 6.25
CA THR A 683 -13.46 22.93 5.12
C THR A 683 -14.96 23.03 5.31
N GLU A 684 -15.62 21.99 5.82
CA GLU A 684 -17.06 22.03 6.17
C GLU A 684 -17.31 23.07 7.26
N LYS A 685 -16.49 23.08 8.32
CA LYS A 685 -16.63 24.06 9.42
C LYS A 685 -16.45 25.49 8.94
N LEU A 686 -15.43 25.75 8.09
CA LEU A 686 -15.20 27.09 7.54
C LEU A 686 -16.33 27.52 6.59
N TRP A 687 -16.89 26.56 5.84
CA TRP A 687 -18.05 26.80 5.00
C TRP A 687 -19.27 27.20 5.83
N GLU A 688 -19.59 26.45 6.88
CA GLU A 688 -20.70 26.79 7.81
C GLU A 688 -20.56 28.18 8.46
N GLU A 689 -19.33 28.56 8.82
CA GLU A 689 -19.05 29.83 9.51
C GLU A 689 -19.10 31.05 8.57
N MET A 690 -18.89 30.83 7.25
CA MET A 690 -18.69 31.95 6.31
C MET A 690 -19.69 31.97 5.14
N ALA A 691 -20.37 30.88 4.83
CA ALA A 691 -21.38 30.83 3.77
C ALA A 691 -22.70 31.50 4.23
N THR A 692 -23.56 31.81 3.28
CA THR A 692 -24.89 32.36 3.58
C THR A 692 -25.78 31.27 4.19
N GLN A 693 -26.78 31.68 4.97
CA GLN A 693 -27.70 30.74 5.66
C GLN A 693 -28.46 29.81 4.69
N ASP A 694 -28.61 30.19 3.43
CA ASP A 694 -29.29 29.40 2.40
C ASP A 694 -28.37 28.46 1.61
N SER A 695 -27.05 28.44 1.94
CA SER A 695 -26.07 27.59 1.24
C SER A 695 -26.24 26.13 1.69
N SER A 696 -26.21 25.22 0.69
CA SER A 696 -26.12 23.79 0.97
C SER A 696 -24.78 23.45 1.68
N ALA A 697 -24.75 22.35 2.41
CA ALA A 697 -23.49 21.85 3.00
C ALA A 697 -22.41 21.64 1.92
N LEU A 698 -21.15 21.88 2.25
CA LEU A 698 -20.06 21.82 1.28
C LEU A 698 -19.89 20.44 0.65
N TRP A 699 -20.07 19.38 1.42
CA TRP A 699 -19.90 18.00 0.95
C TRP A 699 -20.88 17.56 -0.16
N ILE A 700 -22.00 18.28 -0.35
CA ILE A 700 -22.98 18.10 -1.44
C ILE A 700 -22.97 19.24 -2.46
N SER A 701 -22.19 20.28 -2.21
CA SER A 701 -22.03 21.41 -3.12
C SER A 701 -21.37 20.98 -4.43
N PRO A 702 -21.79 21.52 -5.58
CA PRO A 702 -21.25 21.09 -6.86
C PRO A 702 -19.80 21.52 -7.03
N TRP A 703 -19.00 20.65 -7.65
CA TRP A 703 -17.63 20.95 -8.06
C TRP A 703 -17.62 22.25 -8.90
N PRO A 704 -16.77 23.21 -8.59
CA PRO A 704 -16.81 24.50 -9.24
C PRO A 704 -16.62 24.42 -10.75
N LYS A 705 -17.29 25.24 -11.51
CA LYS A 705 -17.12 25.31 -12.97
C LYS A 705 -15.83 26.01 -13.35
N ILE A 706 -15.14 25.48 -14.35
CA ILE A 706 -13.95 26.10 -14.95
C ILE A 706 -14.41 27.04 -16.06
N CYS A 707 -13.92 28.30 -16.04
CA CYS A 707 -14.13 29.26 -17.11
C CYS A 707 -12.79 29.52 -17.82
N GLU A 708 -12.86 29.89 -19.08
CA GLU A 708 -11.69 30.36 -19.80
C GLU A 708 -11.31 31.75 -19.29
N THR A 709 -10.02 31.94 -19.04
CA THR A 709 -9.45 33.18 -18.55
C THR A 709 -8.12 33.43 -19.25
N GLN A 710 -7.74 34.68 -19.39
CA GLN A 710 -6.45 35.05 -19.98
C GLN A 710 -5.37 35.04 -18.91
N GLU A 711 -4.17 34.60 -19.28
CA GLU A 711 -2.99 34.70 -18.44
C GLU A 711 -2.59 36.19 -18.26
N GLU A 712 -2.07 36.54 -17.09
CA GLU A 712 -1.53 37.85 -16.74
C GLU A 712 0.00 37.75 -16.52
N PRO A 713 0.81 37.77 -17.57
CA PRO A 713 2.26 37.61 -17.47
C PRO A 713 2.95 38.69 -16.60
N SER A 714 2.33 39.84 -16.47
CA SER A 714 2.81 40.96 -15.65
C SER A 714 3.04 40.57 -14.20
N MET A 715 2.14 39.78 -13.63
CA MET A 715 2.27 39.36 -12.23
C MET A 715 3.41 38.35 -12.00
N GLN A 716 3.72 37.52 -12.99
CA GLN A 716 4.87 36.63 -12.91
C GLN A 716 6.19 37.38 -12.79
N TRP A 717 6.31 38.51 -13.55
CA TRP A 717 7.49 39.36 -13.45
C TRP A 717 7.62 40.01 -12.05
N ILE A 718 6.53 40.54 -11.49
CA ILE A 718 6.49 41.09 -10.11
C ILE A 718 6.92 40.01 -9.08
N MET A 719 6.41 38.81 -9.20
CA MET A 719 6.75 37.72 -8.30
C MET A 719 8.23 37.32 -8.44
N ASN A 720 8.77 37.31 -9.66
CA ASN A 720 10.18 37.05 -9.92
C ASN A 720 11.06 38.14 -9.27
N LEU A 721 10.73 39.38 -9.46
CA LEU A 721 11.42 40.52 -8.80
C LEU A 721 11.45 40.33 -7.27
N MET A 722 10.28 40.07 -6.67
CA MET A 722 10.20 39.89 -5.23
C MET A 722 10.95 38.66 -4.76
N GLY A 723 10.90 37.58 -5.55
CA GLY A 723 11.65 36.36 -5.31
C GLY A 723 13.16 36.58 -5.25
N GLU A 724 13.71 37.32 -6.22
CA GLU A 724 15.14 37.63 -6.27
C GLU A 724 15.59 38.53 -5.11
N VAL A 725 14.79 39.54 -4.73
CA VAL A 725 15.09 40.36 -3.54
C VAL A 725 15.06 39.50 -2.25
N ARG A 726 14.09 38.59 -2.10
CA ARG A 726 14.02 37.70 -0.94
C ARG A 726 15.18 36.69 -0.91
N LYS A 727 15.59 36.16 -2.06
CA LYS A 727 16.76 35.26 -2.17
C LYS A 727 18.05 36.02 -1.75
N LEU A 728 18.21 37.25 -2.20
CA LEU A 728 19.36 38.07 -1.80
C LEU A 728 19.37 38.27 -0.27
N ARG A 729 18.24 38.65 0.33
CA ARG A 729 18.15 38.81 1.80
C ARG A 729 18.56 37.55 2.53
N ALA A 730 18.05 36.38 2.08
CA ALA A 730 18.36 35.08 2.68
C ALA A 730 19.86 34.73 2.48
N GLY A 731 20.43 35.01 1.35
CA GLY A 731 21.85 34.77 1.04
C GLY A 731 22.78 35.53 1.97
N PHE A 732 22.44 36.77 2.29
CA PHE A 732 23.20 37.66 3.17
C PHE A 732 22.70 37.70 4.62
N LEU A 733 21.78 36.82 5.01
CA LEU A 733 21.19 36.71 6.36
C LEU A 733 20.60 38.04 6.85
N LEU A 734 20.10 38.89 5.92
CA LEU A 734 19.46 40.14 6.24
C LEU A 734 18.06 39.92 6.79
N GLN A 735 17.73 40.50 7.93
CA GLN A 735 16.38 40.46 8.48
C GLN A 735 15.38 41.11 7.52
N ALA A 736 14.15 40.64 7.50
CA ALA A 736 13.09 41.17 6.63
C ALA A 736 12.81 42.67 6.86
N SER A 737 13.06 43.21 8.07
CA SER A 737 12.85 44.59 8.48
C SER A 737 13.95 45.55 8.04
N VAL A 738 15.13 45.05 7.60
CA VAL A 738 16.23 45.91 7.15
C VAL A 738 15.80 46.62 5.86
N PRO A 739 15.77 47.94 5.78
CA PRO A 739 15.38 48.66 4.59
C PRO A 739 16.42 48.47 3.45
N LEU A 740 15.93 48.22 2.22
CA LEU A 740 16.77 48.12 1.03
C LEU A 740 16.38 49.18 0.02
N SER A 741 17.37 49.64 -0.74
CA SER A 741 17.14 50.44 -1.94
C SER A 741 17.37 49.53 -3.16
N ILE A 742 16.45 49.56 -4.13
CA ILE A 742 16.59 48.80 -5.36
C ILE A 742 16.46 49.68 -6.57
N PHE A 743 17.29 49.41 -7.57
CA PHE A 743 17.34 50.13 -8.84
C PHE A 743 17.20 49.13 -9.98
N MET A 744 16.40 49.45 -10.97
CA MET A 744 16.20 48.59 -12.12
C MET A 744 16.50 49.33 -13.41
N TYR A 745 17.20 48.65 -14.31
CA TYR A 745 17.64 49.22 -15.58
C TYR A 745 17.20 48.37 -16.75
N GLU A 746 17.14 48.95 -17.94
CA GLU A 746 16.76 48.26 -19.19
C GLU A 746 15.31 47.72 -19.14
N LEU A 747 14.44 48.39 -18.40
CA LEU A 747 13.03 48.02 -18.32
C LEU A 747 12.32 48.25 -19.66
N SER A 748 11.42 47.33 -20.01
CA SER A 748 10.45 47.58 -21.07
C SER A 748 9.43 48.67 -20.64
N PRO A 749 8.74 49.32 -21.59
CA PRO A 749 7.66 50.24 -21.25
C PRO A 749 6.59 49.63 -20.34
N GLU A 750 6.23 48.36 -20.58
CA GLU A 750 5.24 47.62 -19.80
C GLU A 750 5.75 47.36 -18.38
N GLU A 751 7.01 46.92 -18.23
CA GLU A 751 7.64 46.70 -16.93
C GLU A 751 7.74 47.95 -16.10
N ARG A 752 8.01 49.09 -16.73
CA ARG A 752 8.04 50.40 -16.07
C ARG A 752 6.65 50.80 -15.57
N VAL A 753 5.61 50.58 -16.35
CA VAL A 753 4.22 50.83 -15.93
C VAL A 753 3.88 49.94 -14.72
N MET A 754 4.16 48.65 -14.79
CA MET A 754 3.93 47.71 -13.69
C MET A 754 4.67 48.10 -12.41
N LEU A 755 5.93 48.48 -12.54
CA LEU A 755 6.72 48.96 -11.42
C LEU A 755 6.08 50.18 -10.75
N THR A 756 5.57 51.11 -11.56
CA THR A 756 4.92 52.32 -11.09
C THR A 756 3.60 52.00 -10.38
N GLU A 757 2.77 51.18 -10.99
CA GLU A 757 1.47 50.74 -10.42
C GLU A 757 1.62 49.98 -9.11
N HIS A 758 2.65 49.16 -8.99
CA HIS A 758 2.88 48.31 -7.82
C HIS A 758 3.91 48.87 -6.82
N ARG A 759 4.44 50.09 -7.06
CA ARG A 759 5.52 50.71 -6.28
C ARG A 759 5.26 50.67 -4.76
N THR A 760 4.16 51.20 -4.30
CA THR A 760 3.82 51.30 -2.86
C THR A 760 3.76 49.94 -2.24
N ARG A 761 3.18 48.97 -2.94
CA ARG A 761 3.00 47.57 -2.51
C ARG A 761 4.36 46.87 -2.42
N LEU A 762 5.23 47.02 -3.42
CA LEU A 762 6.58 46.48 -3.43
C LEU A 762 7.44 47.09 -2.30
N MET A 763 7.36 48.39 -2.08
CA MET A 763 8.06 49.02 -0.97
C MET A 763 7.68 48.44 0.39
N ARG A 764 6.38 48.23 0.63
CA ARG A 764 5.89 47.66 1.87
C ARG A 764 6.30 46.17 2.01
N MET A 765 6.04 45.34 1.00
CA MET A 765 6.23 43.88 1.06
C MET A 765 7.68 43.43 1.09
N LEU A 766 8.58 44.27 0.56
CA LEU A 766 10.02 44.04 0.53
C LEU A 766 10.79 44.91 1.55
N SER A 767 10.09 45.72 2.34
CA SER A 767 10.72 46.67 3.27
C SER A 767 11.76 47.55 2.51
N LEU A 768 11.32 48.21 1.44
CA LEU A 768 12.22 49.07 0.65
C LEU A 768 12.14 50.48 1.15
N GLU A 769 13.31 51.13 1.23
CA GLU A 769 13.46 52.59 1.41
C GLU A 769 13.27 53.31 0.07
N GLN A 770 13.79 52.72 -1.01
CA GLN A 770 13.74 53.27 -2.34
C GLN A 770 13.55 52.20 -3.41
N ILE A 771 12.78 52.54 -4.46
CA ILE A 771 12.64 51.75 -5.66
C ILE A 771 12.59 52.67 -6.87
N GLU A 772 13.50 52.48 -7.81
CA GLU A 772 13.57 53.24 -9.05
C GLU A 772 13.71 52.32 -10.26
N GLY A 773 13.10 52.70 -11.36
CA GLY A 773 13.17 52.01 -12.64
C GLY A 773 13.48 52.91 -13.82
N SER A 774 14.45 52.53 -14.65
CA SER A 774 14.85 53.22 -15.87
C SER A 774 14.76 52.29 -17.09
N MET A 775 14.43 52.83 -18.23
CA MET A 775 14.52 52.16 -19.53
C MET A 775 15.94 52.23 -20.11
N GLU A 776 16.80 53.04 -19.52
CA GLU A 776 18.18 53.21 -19.92
C GLU A 776 19.08 52.12 -19.36
N ALA A 777 20.26 51.94 -19.95
CA ALA A 777 21.30 51.09 -19.40
C ALA A 777 21.84 51.63 -18.05
N MET A 778 22.36 50.71 -17.23
CA MET A 778 22.91 51.03 -15.93
C MET A 778 24.05 52.08 -16.06
N PRO A 779 24.04 53.18 -15.26
CA PRO A 779 25.10 54.15 -15.26
C PRO A 779 26.47 53.57 -14.90
N ILE A 780 27.51 54.02 -15.57
CA ILE A 780 28.89 53.65 -15.28
C ILE A 780 29.23 54.07 -13.85
N GLY A 781 29.78 53.13 -13.03
CA GLY A 781 30.15 53.36 -11.64
C GLY A 781 29.07 53.08 -10.62
N MET A 782 27.88 52.63 -10.99
CA MET A 782 26.86 52.14 -10.07
C MET A 782 27.30 50.81 -9.43
N ARG A 783 27.39 50.78 -8.09
CA ARG A 783 27.83 49.61 -7.33
C ARG A 783 26.66 48.95 -6.64
N GLY A 784 26.61 47.61 -6.69
CA GLY A 784 25.58 46.83 -6.05
C GLY A 784 25.51 45.44 -6.60
N ALA A 785 24.79 44.54 -5.90
CA ALA A 785 24.46 43.21 -6.39
C ALA A 785 23.62 43.33 -7.67
N LYS A 786 24.11 42.76 -8.77
CA LYS A 786 23.49 42.81 -10.10
C LYS A 786 22.79 41.47 -10.38
N ILE A 787 21.50 41.53 -10.58
CA ILE A 787 20.66 40.33 -10.79
C ILE A 787 19.85 40.50 -12.07
N PRO A 788 20.05 39.66 -13.10
CA PRO A 788 19.22 39.69 -14.29
C PRO A 788 17.81 39.21 -13.97
N LEU A 789 16.80 39.98 -14.34
CA LEU A 789 15.39 39.62 -14.24
C LEU A 789 14.87 39.23 -15.62
N ALA A 790 14.43 37.98 -15.74
CA ALA A 790 13.83 37.48 -16.98
C ALA A 790 12.55 38.29 -17.29
N SER A 791 12.47 38.83 -18.50
CA SER A 791 11.31 39.52 -19.04
C SER A 791 10.46 38.57 -19.88
N SER A 792 9.15 38.81 -19.91
CA SER A 792 8.22 38.09 -20.80
C SER A 792 8.50 38.35 -22.31
N HIS A 793 9.34 39.31 -22.63
CA HIS A 793 9.63 39.77 -24.01
C HIS A 793 11.06 39.43 -24.50
N GLY A 794 11.77 38.52 -23.81
CA GLY A 794 13.07 37.99 -24.28
C GLY A 794 14.30 38.86 -23.98
N ARG A 795 14.14 40.05 -23.37
CA ARG A 795 15.23 40.84 -22.80
C ARG A 795 15.21 40.72 -21.28
N SER A 796 16.37 40.70 -20.63
CA SER A 796 16.47 40.69 -19.18
C SER A 796 16.67 42.08 -18.64
N ALA A 797 15.75 42.58 -17.81
CA ALA A 797 15.98 43.76 -17.02
C ALA A 797 17.07 43.49 -15.97
N LEU A 798 17.80 44.53 -15.56
CA LEU A 798 18.87 44.44 -14.58
C LEU A 798 18.42 45.01 -13.22
N LEU A 799 18.29 44.16 -12.21
CA LEU A 799 18.06 44.58 -10.82
C LEU A 799 19.41 44.84 -10.14
N VAL A 800 19.58 46.06 -9.56
CA VAL A 800 20.76 46.44 -8.82
C VAL A 800 20.38 46.79 -7.38
N ILE A 801 21.04 46.14 -6.41
CA ILE A 801 20.78 46.32 -4.98
C ILE A 801 22.10 46.72 -4.27
N PRO A 802 22.24 47.98 -3.81
CA PRO A 802 23.41 48.43 -3.06
C PRO A 802 23.41 47.78 -1.66
N ILE A 803 24.25 46.76 -1.45
CA ILE A 803 24.36 46.07 -0.16
C ILE A 803 25.67 46.36 0.59
N ALA A 804 26.58 47.14 0.00
CA ALA A 804 27.90 47.39 0.56
C ALA A 804 27.90 48.01 1.96
N HIS A 805 26.87 48.76 2.32
CA HIS A 805 26.69 49.38 3.64
C HIS A 805 25.97 48.49 4.66
N LEU A 806 25.41 47.37 4.22
CA LEU A 806 24.60 46.47 5.05
C LEU A 806 25.36 45.26 5.56
N VAL A 807 26.48 44.91 4.92
CA VAL A 807 27.29 43.74 5.25
C VAL A 807 28.78 44.12 5.30
N ASP A 808 29.52 43.53 6.24
CA ASP A 808 30.99 43.56 6.20
C ASP A 808 31.45 42.65 5.05
N GLN A 809 31.86 43.28 3.95
CA GLN A 809 32.20 42.58 2.70
C GLN A 809 33.30 41.55 2.87
N LYS A 810 34.31 41.80 3.73
CA LYS A 810 35.40 40.83 3.96
C LYS A 810 34.95 39.62 4.79
N VAL A 811 34.21 39.88 5.84
CA VAL A 811 33.69 38.84 6.72
C VAL A 811 32.69 37.97 5.94
N GLU A 812 31.82 38.58 5.16
CA GLU A 812 30.80 37.92 4.38
C GLU A 812 31.38 37.09 3.22
N LYS A 813 32.41 37.61 2.53
CA LYS A 813 33.14 36.83 1.54
C LYS A 813 33.76 35.58 2.14
N MET A 814 34.44 35.70 3.27
CA MET A 814 35.03 34.55 3.98
C MET A 814 33.96 33.50 4.38
N ARG A 815 32.79 33.97 4.83
CA ARG A 815 31.66 33.10 5.20
C ARG A 815 31.14 32.35 3.97
N LEU A 816 30.88 33.03 2.87
CA LEU A 816 30.40 32.45 1.64
C LEU A 816 31.41 31.45 1.04
N ASP A 817 32.69 31.82 0.97
CA ASP A 817 33.75 30.96 0.47
C ASP A 817 33.92 29.68 1.32
N LYS A 818 33.72 29.78 2.64
CA LYS A 818 33.73 28.63 3.53
C LYS A 818 32.55 27.72 3.25
N LEU A 819 31.33 28.27 3.17
CA LEU A 819 30.11 27.48 2.93
C LEU A 819 30.11 26.83 1.54
N ILE A 820 30.65 27.51 0.53
CA ILE A 820 30.81 26.94 -0.82
C ILE A 820 31.71 25.72 -0.75
N ARG A 821 32.89 25.83 -0.12
CA ARG A 821 33.83 24.72 0.02
C ARG A 821 33.20 23.53 0.75
N GLU A 822 32.61 23.77 1.92
CA GLU A 822 31.93 22.71 2.69
C GLU A 822 30.83 22.01 1.87
N THR A 823 30.02 22.78 1.13
CA THR A 823 28.94 22.21 0.30
C THR A 823 29.49 21.47 -0.93
N GLU A 824 30.60 21.95 -1.53
CA GLU A 824 31.30 21.27 -2.62
C GLU A 824 31.93 19.94 -2.17
N GLU A 825 32.55 19.91 -0.99
CA GLU A 825 33.10 18.69 -0.40
C GLU A 825 31.98 17.65 -0.16
N GLU A 826 30.86 18.08 0.41
CA GLU A 826 29.71 17.21 0.63
C GLU A 826 29.10 16.71 -0.69
N LYS A 827 28.93 17.59 -1.71
CA LYS A 827 28.45 17.23 -3.04
C LYS A 827 29.39 16.20 -3.70
N THR A 828 30.68 16.44 -3.63
CA THR A 828 31.71 15.55 -4.19
C THR A 828 31.69 14.19 -3.51
N ALA A 829 31.53 14.14 -2.20
CA ALA A 829 31.42 12.88 -1.46
C ALA A 829 30.18 12.06 -1.88
N ILE A 830 29.05 12.74 -2.15
CA ILE A 830 27.83 12.10 -2.68
C ILE A 830 28.06 11.62 -4.11
N ALA A 831 28.68 12.47 -4.98
CA ALA A 831 28.98 12.12 -6.37
C ALA A 831 29.87 10.87 -6.47
N HIS A 832 30.91 10.77 -5.64
CA HIS A 832 31.78 9.60 -5.58
C HIS A 832 31.02 8.30 -5.24
N ARG A 833 30.03 8.38 -4.36
CA ARG A 833 29.17 7.23 -4.03
C ARG A 833 28.26 6.86 -5.20
N LEU A 834 27.68 7.84 -5.90
CA LEU A 834 26.83 7.64 -7.07
C LEU A 834 27.59 7.16 -8.31
N GLN A 835 28.92 7.37 -8.39
CA GLN A 835 29.79 6.87 -9.46
C GLN A 835 30.37 5.48 -9.18
N ASN A 836 30.30 4.98 -7.96
CA ASN A 836 30.83 3.68 -7.58
C ASN A 836 29.90 2.55 -8.06
N GLN A 837 30.32 1.85 -9.11
CA GLN A 837 29.53 0.76 -9.72
C GLN A 837 29.25 -0.40 -8.75
N ASP A 838 30.21 -0.75 -7.86
CA ASP A 838 30.03 -1.79 -6.86
C ASP A 838 28.99 -1.39 -5.79
N PHE A 839 28.92 -0.11 -5.48
CA PHE A 839 27.90 0.44 -4.60
C PHE A 839 26.54 0.41 -5.28
N LEU A 840 26.44 0.90 -6.53
CA LEU A 840 25.18 0.91 -7.28
C LEU A 840 24.61 -0.49 -7.54
N ALA A 841 25.48 -1.48 -7.74
CA ALA A 841 25.07 -2.87 -7.93
C ALA A 841 24.53 -3.54 -6.66
N LYS A 842 24.92 -3.06 -5.48
CA LYS A 842 24.55 -3.66 -4.17
C LYS A 842 23.59 -2.80 -3.34
N ALA A 843 23.52 -1.50 -3.63
CA ALA A 843 22.68 -0.58 -2.87
C ALA A 843 21.21 -0.72 -3.31
N PRO A 844 20.26 -0.72 -2.37
CA PRO A 844 18.85 -0.60 -2.69
C PRO A 844 18.57 0.69 -3.51
N ASN A 845 17.69 0.59 -4.50
CA ASN A 845 17.33 1.74 -5.37
C ASN A 845 16.88 2.97 -4.58
N GLU A 846 16.27 2.77 -3.41
CA GLU A 846 15.86 3.85 -2.50
C GLU A 846 17.05 4.65 -1.96
N ILE A 847 18.17 3.99 -1.62
CA ILE A 847 19.37 4.67 -1.13
C ILE A 847 20.04 5.44 -2.27
N VAL A 848 20.03 4.89 -3.47
CA VAL A 848 20.54 5.58 -4.66
C VAL A 848 19.72 6.84 -4.91
N ARG A 849 18.40 6.74 -4.91
CA ARG A 849 17.48 7.88 -5.10
C ARG A 849 17.63 8.94 -3.99
N GLU A 850 17.77 8.54 -2.71
CA GLU A 850 18.02 9.48 -1.61
C GLU A 850 19.33 10.25 -1.82
N LEU A 851 20.37 9.56 -2.30
CA LEU A 851 21.64 10.21 -2.62
C LEU A 851 21.53 11.15 -3.82
N GLU A 852 20.75 10.80 -4.84
CA GLU A 852 20.46 11.68 -5.98
C GLU A 852 19.69 12.92 -5.54
N GLU A 853 18.67 12.80 -4.73
CA GLU A 853 17.92 13.94 -4.18
C GLU A 853 18.81 14.85 -3.33
N ARG A 854 19.68 14.26 -2.47
CA ARG A 854 20.67 15.01 -1.69
C ARG A 854 21.70 15.67 -2.59
N PHE A 855 22.12 15.05 -3.67
CA PHE A 855 23.02 15.62 -4.66
C PHE A 855 22.40 16.85 -5.32
N GLN A 856 21.16 16.75 -5.78
CA GLN A 856 20.42 17.85 -6.39
C GLN A 856 20.21 19.01 -5.39
N ALA A 857 19.85 18.69 -4.14
CA ALA A 857 19.73 19.70 -3.09
C ALA A 857 21.05 20.46 -2.81
N LYS A 858 22.19 19.76 -2.80
CA LYS A 858 23.50 20.37 -2.63
C LYS A 858 23.90 21.19 -3.85
N GLU A 859 23.58 20.72 -5.06
CA GLU A 859 23.80 21.47 -6.30
C GLU A 859 23.01 22.78 -6.32
N HIS A 860 21.74 22.72 -5.96
CA HIS A 860 20.89 23.91 -5.85
C HIS A 860 21.43 24.89 -4.78
N ARG A 861 21.86 24.37 -3.63
CA ARG A 861 22.47 25.17 -2.57
C ARG A 861 23.79 25.86 -3.03
N LEU A 862 24.64 25.13 -3.74
CA LEU A 862 25.87 25.70 -4.33
C LEU A 862 25.57 26.82 -5.32
N MET A 863 24.57 26.63 -6.16
CA MET A 863 24.15 27.67 -7.09
C MET A 863 23.72 28.94 -6.34
N GLN A 864 22.94 28.82 -5.28
CA GLN A 864 22.53 29.95 -4.44
C GLN A 864 23.71 30.67 -3.78
N LEU A 865 24.66 29.91 -3.21
CA LEU A 865 25.83 30.46 -2.54
C LEU A 865 26.78 31.18 -3.54
N ARG A 866 26.97 30.63 -4.73
CA ARG A 866 27.78 31.25 -5.80
C ARG A 866 27.11 32.53 -6.33
N GLN A 867 25.79 32.54 -6.47
CA GLN A 867 25.05 33.76 -6.82
C GLN A 867 25.22 34.87 -5.76
N ALA A 868 25.16 34.49 -4.46
CA ALA A 868 25.40 35.46 -3.39
C ALA A 868 26.86 36.00 -3.41
N LEU A 869 27.83 35.13 -3.68
CA LEU A 869 29.24 35.52 -3.78
C LEU A 869 29.47 36.47 -4.97
N CYS A 870 28.94 36.14 -6.14
CA CYS A 870 28.99 36.99 -7.33
C CYS A 870 28.34 38.36 -7.06
N ALA A 871 27.14 38.35 -6.43
CA ALA A 871 26.46 39.60 -6.04
C ALA A 871 27.31 40.44 -5.06
N LEU A 872 28.07 39.82 -4.14
CA LEU A 872 28.97 40.51 -3.24
C LEU A 872 30.18 41.08 -3.99
N GLU A 873 30.77 40.32 -4.91
CA GLU A 873 31.93 40.78 -5.75
C GLU A 873 31.55 41.94 -6.66
N ASP A 874 30.33 41.96 -7.22
CA ASP A 874 29.79 43.07 -7.98
C ASP A 874 29.68 44.38 -7.14
N THR A 875 29.61 44.25 -5.81
CA THR A 875 29.63 45.40 -4.90
C THR A 875 31.04 45.90 -4.60
N MET A 876 32.05 45.07 -4.80
CA MET A 876 33.48 45.38 -4.55
C MET A 876 34.14 45.97 -5.79
N SER A 877 33.69 45.55 -6.98
CA SER A 877 34.14 46.11 -8.28
C SER A 877 33.43 47.44 -8.60
#